data_80074095558c4a1a8cfb710fcb0ad496
#
_entry.id   80074095558c4a1a8cfb710fcb0ad496
#
_cell.length_a   1.000
_cell.length_b   1.000
_cell.length_c   1.000
_cell.angle_alpha   90.00
_cell.angle_beta   90.00
_cell.angle_gamma   90.00
#
_symmetry.space_group_name_H-M   'P 1'
#
loop_
_entity.id
_entity.type
_entity.pdbx_description
1 polymer ?
#
loop_
_entity_poly.entity_id
_entity_poly.type
_entity_poly.pdbx_seq_one_letter_code
_entity_poly.pdbx_strand_id
1 'polypeptide(L)'
;MAIKIALAGNPNCGKTTMFNALTGANQYVGNWPGVTVEKKEGKLKGKKGKGEDIIVTDLPGIYSLSPYTLEEVVSRDYVLKENPDVIIDLVDATNIERNLYLTTQLIETGVPVVIALNMADLLEKRGIKIDTKRLSMLLDCPIIEPSALRGEGLDKLIDEAVKVAKSSKVDLPKEIISKYMEAAIDEVKGVLPTSVTDDKKRWYAVKFLENDEKVKEAMKLSASGQSLVDTKRQELEKQHDDDMESIVTDERYKFIQKIVNTTVKKAKDKLTVSDKIDRIVTNRILGIPIFVAVMWLVYYVSVTTVGTFVTDWTNDVFVVAIQDFFTNILTSIGAGDLVMGLVVDGIIGGLGAVLGFVPQMAILFLFLSILEDCGYMVRIAFVMDRVFRHFGLSGKSFIPLLISSGCGIPGIMASKTIEQDNDRRLTIMTATFIPCGAKLPVIALMGGVIAGETAGYAESSFIAPLMYFIGIVAVLVAAIILKKTKPFSGKPAPFVMELPQYHIPQVKTVLLHVWERLKGFIIKAGTILFLACVVMWFLGGFGFTDGGFGMVEDSADSLMAAIGGVIAPIFAPLGFGEWQPVAASISGFTAKEAIVSTMGVLANVAGDTEDAVNVAAGVASWFPTGIAAFSFLMFNLLDSPCLAAIATMAKEMNDRKWFWFAILFQNIFAYVVCLCFYQIGSFVTGGAFGFGTVVGFVVLIVMLFLLFRPDPYKDQKVYSKRSVQA
;
A
#
# COMPACT_ATOMS: atom_id res chain seq x y z
N MET A 1 -31.66 0.93 33.24
CA MET A 1 -31.03 1.24 31.93
C MET A 1 -30.05 0.11 31.64
N ALA A 2 -29.89 -0.27 30.39
CA ALA A 2 -28.87 -1.26 30.01
C ALA A 2 -27.48 -0.67 30.23
N ILE A 3 -26.55 -1.45 30.77
CA ILE A 3 -25.16 -1.07 30.96
C ILE A 3 -24.45 -1.17 29.61
N LYS A 4 -23.85 -0.09 29.16
CA LYS A 4 -23.08 -0.01 27.89
C LYS A 4 -21.60 -0.27 28.16
N ILE A 5 -21.07 -1.35 27.63
CA ILE A 5 -19.64 -1.70 27.71
C ILE A 5 -19.00 -1.49 26.35
N ALA A 6 -17.93 -0.72 26.29
CA ALA A 6 -17.09 -0.59 25.10
C ALA A 6 -15.90 -1.56 25.18
N LEU A 7 -15.64 -2.35 24.15
CA LEU A 7 -14.40 -3.10 24.01
C LEU A 7 -13.40 -2.28 23.19
N ALA A 8 -12.33 -1.86 23.83
CA ALA A 8 -11.20 -1.18 23.19
C ALA A 8 -9.96 -2.07 23.20
N GLY A 9 -8.95 -1.71 22.43
CA GLY A 9 -7.66 -2.39 22.43
C GLY A 9 -6.95 -2.28 21.08
N ASN A 10 -5.67 -2.60 21.09
CA ASN A 10 -4.84 -2.57 19.90
C ASN A 10 -5.29 -3.61 18.85
N PRO A 11 -4.96 -3.42 17.57
CA PRO A 11 -5.10 -4.49 16.58
C PRO A 11 -4.39 -5.77 17.05
N ASN A 12 -5.00 -6.92 16.78
CA ASN A 12 -4.47 -8.26 17.13
C ASN A 12 -4.38 -8.62 18.64
N CYS A 13 -4.86 -7.80 19.55
CA CYS A 13 -4.92 -8.15 20.98
C CYS A 13 -5.96 -9.24 21.34
N GLY A 14 -6.73 -9.72 20.35
CA GLY A 14 -7.78 -10.73 20.56
C GLY A 14 -9.17 -10.16 20.80
N LYS A 15 -9.44 -8.90 20.45
CA LYS A 15 -10.68 -8.18 20.71
C LYS A 15 -11.91 -8.85 20.07
N THR A 16 -11.86 -9.18 18.79
CA THR A 16 -12.96 -9.88 18.10
C THR A 16 -13.24 -11.27 18.71
N THR A 17 -12.19 -11.98 19.12
CA THR A 17 -12.34 -13.27 19.82
C THR A 17 -13.06 -13.08 21.17
N MET A 18 -12.68 -12.05 21.93
CA MET A 18 -13.32 -11.69 23.19
C MET A 18 -14.78 -11.30 22.99
N PHE A 19 -15.07 -10.45 22.01
CA PHE A 19 -16.43 -10.03 21.67
C PHE A 19 -17.32 -11.23 21.33
N ASN A 20 -16.85 -12.14 20.48
CA ASN A 20 -17.57 -13.36 20.12
C ASN A 20 -17.79 -14.30 21.31
N ALA A 21 -16.82 -14.40 22.21
CA ALA A 21 -16.94 -15.21 23.43
C ALA A 21 -17.95 -14.63 24.44
N LEU A 22 -18.12 -13.31 24.45
CA LEU A 22 -19.07 -12.60 25.33
C LEU A 22 -20.50 -12.59 24.76
N THR A 23 -20.68 -12.32 23.46
CA THR A 23 -21.99 -12.09 22.83
C THR A 23 -22.56 -13.32 22.11
N GLY A 24 -21.70 -14.23 21.66
CA GLY A 24 -22.14 -15.42 20.89
C GLY A 24 -22.76 -15.04 19.53
N ALA A 25 -23.94 -15.66 19.21
CA ALA A 25 -24.65 -15.42 17.96
C ALA A 25 -25.54 -14.16 17.98
N ASN A 26 -25.72 -13.51 19.13
CA ASN A 26 -26.61 -12.35 19.28
C ASN A 26 -25.85 -11.05 18.98
N GLN A 27 -25.47 -10.87 17.72
CA GLN A 27 -24.69 -9.72 17.26
C GLN A 27 -25.45 -8.94 16.20
N TYR A 28 -25.38 -7.63 16.29
CA TYR A 28 -25.75 -6.73 15.20
C TYR A 28 -24.47 -6.25 14.50
N VAL A 29 -24.42 -6.44 13.20
CA VAL A 29 -23.28 -6.00 12.37
C VAL A 29 -23.81 -4.97 11.37
N GLY A 30 -23.21 -3.80 11.38
CA GLY A 30 -23.53 -2.68 10.48
C GLY A 30 -22.31 -1.81 10.27
N ASN A 31 -22.49 -0.63 9.72
CA ASN A 31 -21.42 0.35 9.63
C ASN A 31 -21.66 1.48 10.64
N TRP A 32 -20.57 2.07 11.13
CA TRP A 32 -20.67 3.31 11.90
C TRP A 32 -21.32 4.41 11.05
N PRO A 33 -22.16 5.29 11.63
CA PRO A 33 -22.82 6.36 10.88
C PRO A 33 -21.83 7.21 10.08
N GLY A 34 -22.09 7.37 8.78
CA GLY A 34 -21.29 8.24 7.91
C GLY A 34 -19.95 7.67 7.43
N VAL A 35 -19.56 6.46 7.85
CA VAL A 35 -18.27 5.85 7.49
C VAL A 35 -18.42 4.39 7.07
N THR A 36 -17.40 3.86 6.39
CA THR A 36 -17.33 2.45 5.96
C THR A 36 -16.70 1.50 7.00
N VAL A 37 -16.55 1.96 8.23
CA VAL A 37 -15.99 1.17 9.33
C VAL A 37 -17.10 0.30 9.93
N GLU A 38 -16.82 -0.98 10.13
CA GLU A 38 -17.79 -1.96 10.64
C GLU A 38 -18.07 -1.71 12.13
N LYS A 39 -19.36 -1.64 12.50
CA LYS A 39 -19.85 -1.58 13.89
C LYS A 39 -20.38 -2.94 14.29
N LYS A 40 -19.89 -3.47 15.40
CA LYS A 40 -20.41 -4.70 16.04
C LYS A 40 -20.94 -4.39 17.41
N GLU A 41 -22.17 -4.74 17.63
CA GLU A 41 -22.88 -4.56 18.91
C GLU A 41 -23.65 -5.82 19.25
N GLY A 42 -23.63 -6.23 20.51
CA GLY A 42 -24.28 -7.45 20.91
C GLY A 42 -24.70 -7.47 22.38
N LYS A 43 -25.75 -8.23 22.69
CA LYS A 43 -26.14 -8.50 24.08
C LYS A 43 -25.27 -9.61 24.68
N LEU A 44 -24.96 -9.48 25.94
CA LEU A 44 -24.18 -10.47 26.67
C LEU A 44 -24.88 -11.84 26.70
N LYS A 45 -24.12 -12.91 26.48
CA LYS A 45 -24.62 -14.29 26.47
C LYS A 45 -24.75 -14.87 27.85
N GLY A 46 -25.90 -15.47 28.17
CA GLY A 46 -26.12 -16.26 29.39
C GLY A 46 -26.45 -15.43 30.64
N LYS A 47 -26.24 -16.01 31.83
CA LYS A 47 -26.49 -15.38 33.14
C LYS A 47 -25.30 -14.53 33.65
N LYS A 48 -24.40 -14.15 32.74
CA LYS A 48 -23.25 -13.29 33.08
C LYS A 48 -23.76 -11.91 33.50
N GLY A 49 -23.08 -11.25 34.41
CA GLY A 49 -23.46 -9.91 34.86
C GLY A 49 -24.68 -9.85 35.80
N LYS A 50 -24.96 -10.92 36.54
CA LYS A 50 -26.00 -10.97 37.62
C LYS A 50 -27.42 -10.57 37.19
N GLY A 51 -27.79 -10.82 35.90
CA GLY A 51 -29.13 -10.54 35.39
C GLY A 51 -29.34 -9.11 34.89
N GLU A 52 -28.31 -8.32 34.78
CA GLU A 52 -28.35 -6.97 34.18
C GLU A 52 -28.47 -7.07 32.65
N ASP A 53 -29.18 -6.12 32.03
CA ASP A 53 -29.19 -5.97 30.54
C ASP A 53 -27.90 -5.24 30.14
N ILE A 54 -26.98 -5.97 29.49
CA ILE A 54 -25.65 -5.47 29.14
C ILE A 54 -25.49 -5.50 27.64
N ILE A 55 -25.13 -4.35 27.07
CA ILE A 55 -24.81 -4.19 25.67
C ILE A 55 -23.30 -4.00 25.53
N VAL A 56 -22.68 -4.82 24.70
CA VAL A 56 -21.25 -4.77 24.41
C VAL A 56 -21.06 -4.24 23.00
N THR A 57 -20.27 -3.17 22.83
CA THR A 57 -19.90 -2.59 21.54
C THR A 57 -18.43 -2.86 21.27
N ASP A 58 -18.12 -3.49 20.12
CA ASP A 58 -16.74 -3.73 19.68
C ASP A 58 -16.25 -2.47 18.92
N LEU A 59 -15.26 -1.76 19.51
CA LEU A 59 -14.64 -0.63 18.85
C LEU A 59 -13.59 -1.13 17.85
N PRO A 60 -13.32 -0.38 16.76
CA PRO A 60 -12.19 -0.67 15.90
C PRO A 60 -10.88 -0.84 16.67
N GLY A 61 -9.98 -1.69 16.16
CA GLY A 61 -8.64 -1.82 16.72
C GLY A 61 -7.81 -0.58 16.45
N ILE A 62 -7.33 0.08 17.49
CA ILE A 62 -6.61 1.35 17.40
C ILE A 62 -5.34 1.32 18.27
N TYR A 63 -4.36 2.13 17.90
CA TYR A 63 -3.14 2.29 18.69
C TYR A 63 -3.17 3.55 19.55
N SER A 64 -3.97 4.54 19.16
CA SER A 64 -4.15 5.79 19.88
C SER A 64 -5.54 6.39 19.65
N LEU A 65 -5.92 7.37 20.47
CA LEU A 65 -7.12 8.20 20.25
C LEU A 65 -6.81 9.48 19.43
N SER A 66 -5.67 9.52 18.74
CA SER A 66 -5.33 10.61 17.83
C SER A 66 -6.04 10.45 16.49
N PRO A 67 -6.50 11.52 15.82
CA PRO A 67 -7.39 11.44 14.65
C PRO A 67 -6.66 11.18 13.33
N TYR A 68 -5.75 10.22 13.29
CA TYR A 68 -4.98 9.90 12.08
C TYR A 68 -5.71 8.94 11.13
N THR A 69 -6.46 7.98 11.69
CA THR A 69 -7.22 6.99 10.93
C THR A 69 -8.72 7.16 11.18
N LEU A 70 -9.54 6.59 10.27
CA LEU A 70 -11.01 6.58 10.46
C LEU A 70 -11.41 5.79 11.70
N GLU A 71 -10.73 4.69 11.93
CA GLU A 71 -10.93 3.80 13.08
C GLU A 71 -10.66 4.52 14.38
N GLU A 72 -9.60 5.32 14.46
CA GLU A 72 -9.26 6.13 15.64
C GLU A 72 -10.29 7.24 15.88
N VAL A 73 -10.74 7.90 14.81
CA VAL A 73 -11.79 8.92 14.90
C VAL A 73 -13.09 8.32 15.42
N VAL A 74 -13.53 7.18 14.86
CA VAL A 74 -14.76 6.49 15.27
C VAL A 74 -14.67 6.05 16.73
N SER A 75 -13.58 5.43 17.14
CA SER A 75 -13.39 4.96 18.52
C SER A 75 -13.36 6.13 19.50
N ARG A 76 -12.67 7.22 19.16
CA ARG A 76 -12.64 8.46 19.94
C ARG A 76 -14.01 9.08 20.10
N ASP A 77 -14.74 9.23 18.99
CA ASP A 77 -16.06 9.84 18.99
C ASP A 77 -17.06 9.01 19.80
N TYR A 78 -16.97 7.68 19.73
CA TYR A 78 -17.80 6.81 20.57
C TYR A 78 -17.52 7.01 22.05
N VAL A 79 -16.27 6.98 22.46
CA VAL A 79 -15.90 7.14 23.88
C VAL A 79 -16.31 8.52 24.43
N LEU A 80 -16.14 9.60 23.64
CA LEU A 80 -16.37 10.95 24.11
C LEU A 80 -17.84 11.41 24.00
N LYS A 81 -18.56 10.98 22.94
CA LYS A 81 -19.93 11.45 22.64
C LYS A 81 -20.99 10.47 23.15
N GLU A 82 -20.82 9.16 22.91
CA GLU A 82 -21.78 8.13 23.36
C GLU A 82 -21.61 7.77 24.85
N ASN A 83 -20.45 8.10 25.43
CA ASN A 83 -20.14 8.01 26.84
C ASN A 83 -20.55 6.65 27.44
N PRO A 84 -19.87 5.54 27.08
CA PRO A 84 -20.16 4.22 27.63
C PRO A 84 -19.97 4.20 29.17
N ASP A 85 -20.69 3.34 29.87
CA ASP A 85 -20.60 3.26 31.33
C ASP A 85 -19.25 2.70 31.81
N VAL A 86 -18.60 1.88 30.98
CA VAL A 86 -17.26 1.34 31.24
C VAL A 86 -16.58 0.91 29.94
N ILE A 87 -15.26 1.06 29.88
CA ILE A 87 -14.41 0.53 28.83
C ILE A 87 -13.68 -0.71 29.33
N ILE A 88 -13.75 -1.81 28.58
CA ILE A 88 -12.85 -2.94 28.75
C ILE A 88 -11.73 -2.78 27.73
N ASP A 89 -10.54 -2.48 28.22
CA ASP A 89 -9.34 -2.33 27.38
C ASP A 89 -8.59 -3.67 27.31
N LEU A 90 -8.55 -4.28 26.12
CA LEU A 90 -7.81 -5.51 25.88
C LEU A 90 -6.34 -5.22 25.64
N VAL A 91 -5.52 -5.58 26.58
CA VAL A 91 -4.07 -5.45 26.57
C VAL A 91 -3.45 -6.80 26.24
N ASP A 92 -2.67 -6.87 25.18
CA ASP A 92 -1.83 -8.03 24.88
C ASP A 92 -0.65 -8.07 25.87
N ALA A 93 -0.65 -9.05 26.75
CA ALA A 93 0.39 -9.23 27.75
C ALA A 93 1.79 -9.43 27.14
N THR A 94 1.88 -9.93 25.91
CA THR A 94 3.17 -10.17 25.23
C THR A 94 3.82 -8.87 24.73
N ASN A 95 3.02 -7.81 24.53
CA ASN A 95 3.42 -6.49 24.06
C ASN A 95 2.90 -5.37 24.98
N ILE A 96 2.97 -5.60 26.29
CA ILE A 96 2.34 -4.77 27.30
C ILE A 96 2.73 -3.29 27.21
N GLU A 97 4.00 -2.98 26.99
CA GLU A 97 4.52 -1.61 26.95
C GLU A 97 3.80 -0.75 25.89
N ARG A 98 3.57 -1.33 24.74
CA ARG A 98 2.89 -0.64 23.65
C ARG A 98 1.38 -0.55 23.85
N ASN A 99 0.76 -1.61 24.36
CA ASN A 99 -0.68 -1.61 24.59
C ASN A 99 -1.07 -0.61 25.68
N LEU A 100 -0.24 -0.43 26.71
CA LEU A 100 -0.46 0.56 27.74
C LEU A 100 -0.48 2.00 27.25
N TYR A 101 0.05 2.29 26.04
CA TYR A 101 -0.05 3.62 25.45
C TYR A 101 -1.52 4.01 25.17
N LEU A 102 -2.31 3.12 24.58
CA LEU A 102 -3.75 3.33 24.41
C LEU A 102 -4.44 3.38 25.78
N THR A 103 -4.09 2.49 26.71
CA THR A 103 -4.64 2.47 28.08
C THR A 103 -4.50 3.84 28.76
N THR A 104 -3.32 4.48 28.67
CA THR A 104 -3.13 5.81 29.29
C THR A 104 -4.06 6.87 28.68
N GLN A 105 -4.33 6.81 27.39
CA GLN A 105 -5.24 7.74 26.73
C GLN A 105 -6.71 7.46 27.07
N LEU A 106 -7.09 6.19 27.18
CA LEU A 106 -8.46 5.80 27.57
C LEU A 106 -8.78 6.28 29.01
N ILE A 107 -7.87 6.10 29.94
CA ILE A 107 -8.04 6.58 31.32
C ILE A 107 -8.23 8.10 31.37
N GLU A 108 -7.49 8.84 30.55
CA GLU A 108 -7.60 10.31 30.46
C GLU A 108 -8.95 10.82 29.94
N THR A 109 -9.75 9.95 29.28
CA THR A 109 -11.09 10.35 28.78
C THR A 109 -12.13 10.59 29.87
N GLY A 110 -11.85 10.14 31.10
CA GLY A 110 -12.79 10.23 32.22
C GLY A 110 -13.83 9.11 32.25
N VAL A 111 -13.79 8.15 31.33
CA VAL A 111 -14.64 6.95 31.34
C VAL A 111 -13.96 5.87 32.18
N PRO A 112 -14.67 5.16 33.07
CA PRO A 112 -14.09 4.07 33.85
C PRO A 112 -13.49 2.97 32.96
N VAL A 113 -12.27 2.51 33.29
CA VAL A 113 -11.55 1.51 32.50
C VAL A 113 -11.28 0.26 33.34
N VAL A 114 -11.50 -0.92 32.74
CA VAL A 114 -11.08 -2.23 33.28
C VAL A 114 -10.12 -2.84 32.26
N ILE A 115 -8.94 -3.23 32.71
CA ILE A 115 -7.92 -3.83 31.85
C ILE A 115 -8.12 -5.34 31.79
N ALA A 116 -8.31 -5.88 30.58
CA ALA A 116 -8.33 -7.30 30.31
C ALA A 116 -6.95 -7.71 29.76
N LEU A 117 -6.09 -8.27 30.60
CA LEU A 117 -4.75 -8.72 30.24
C LEU A 117 -4.83 -10.07 29.54
N ASN A 118 -4.95 -10.07 28.23
CA ASN A 118 -5.09 -11.26 27.39
C ASN A 118 -3.74 -11.86 27.02
N MET A 119 -3.72 -13.14 26.61
CA MET A 119 -2.51 -13.89 26.23
C MET A 119 -1.45 -14.05 27.33
N ALA A 120 -1.84 -13.93 28.61
CA ALA A 120 -0.96 -14.11 29.74
C ALA A 120 -0.37 -15.53 29.82
N ASP A 121 -1.10 -16.54 29.32
CA ASP A 121 -0.64 -17.93 29.19
C ASP A 121 0.58 -18.12 28.31
N LEU A 122 0.79 -17.21 27.34
CA LEU A 122 1.98 -17.20 26.48
C LEU A 122 3.21 -16.69 27.23
N LEU A 123 3.03 -15.82 28.23
CA LEU A 123 4.13 -15.31 29.04
C LEU A 123 4.70 -16.34 29.99
N GLU A 124 3.85 -17.20 30.60
CA GLU A 124 4.32 -18.29 31.47
C GLU A 124 5.28 -19.21 30.71
N LYS A 125 4.96 -19.54 29.46
CA LYS A 125 5.84 -20.35 28.60
C LYS A 125 7.20 -19.69 28.33
N ARG A 126 7.27 -18.36 28.42
CA ARG A 126 8.49 -17.56 28.23
C ARG A 126 9.22 -17.25 29.55
N GLY A 127 8.67 -17.66 30.67
CA GLY A 127 9.22 -17.35 32.00
C GLY A 127 9.11 -15.86 32.37
N ILE A 128 8.23 -15.09 31.70
CA ILE A 128 7.94 -13.70 32.03
C ILE A 128 6.76 -13.67 33.02
N LYS A 129 6.90 -12.94 34.12
CA LYS A 129 5.83 -12.75 35.10
C LYS A 129 5.48 -11.29 35.22
N ILE A 130 4.18 -10.98 35.17
CA ILE A 130 3.64 -9.64 35.41
C ILE A 130 3.02 -9.61 36.81
N ASP A 131 3.42 -8.63 37.61
CA ASP A 131 2.78 -8.35 38.90
C ASP A 131 1.52 -7.49 38.63
N THR A 132 0.41 -8.18 38.35
CA THR A 132 -0.89 -7.56 38.01
C THR A 132 -1.46 -6.74 39.15
N LYS A 133 -1.20 -7.11 40.42
CA LYS A 133 -1.63 -6.33 41.57
C LYS A 133 -0.92 -4.98 41.64
N ARG A 134 0.39 -4.99 41.46
CA ARG A 134 1.19 -3.77 41.46
C ARG A 134 0.90 -2.91 40.22
N LEU A 135 0.68 -3.53 39.06
CA LEU A 135 0.29 -2.85 37.85
C LEU A 135 -1.06 -2.15 38.00
N SER A 136 -2.06 -2.83 38.59
CA SER A 136 -3.37 -2.27 38.90
C SER A 136 -3.28 -1.05 39.83
N MET A 137 -2.43 -1.12 40.86
CA MET A 137 -2.22 0.01 41.79
C MET A 137 -1.55 1.22 41.09
N LEU A 138 -0.63 0.98 40.15
CA LEU A 138 0.08 2.05 39.43
C LEU A 138 -0.76 2.72 38.32
N LEU A 139 -1.68 1.96 37.72
CA LEU A 139 -2.60 2.47 36.68
C LEU A 139 -3.93 2.94 37.29
N ASP A 140 -4.19 2.66 38.56
CA ASP A 140 -5.45 2.93 39.23
C ASP A 140 -6.68 2.32 38.54
N CYS A 141 -6.47 1.18 37.87
CA CYS A 141 -7.47 0.43 37.14
C CYS A 141 -7.49 -1.04 37.53
N PRO A 142 -8.66 -1.67 37.67
CA PRO A 142 -8.75 -3.11 37.87
C PRO A 142 -8.16 -3.87 36.68
N ILE A 143 -7.40 -4.92 36.99
CA ILE A 143 -6.80 -5.80 35.96
C ILE A 143 -7.31 -7.22 36.18
N ILE A 144 -7.87 -7.80 35.14
CA ILE A 144 -8.30 -9.20 35.09
C ILE A 144 -7.47 -9.90 33.99
N GLU A 145 -7.15 -11.16 34.21
CA GLU A 145 -6.43 -12.02 33.27
C GLU A 145 -7.41 -13.02 32.62
N PRO A 146 -8.18 -12.65 31.58
CA PRO A 146 -9.03 -13.60 30.89
C PRO A 146 -8.25 -14.31 29.77
N SER A 147 -8.73 -15.50 29.40
CA SER A 147 -8.34 -16.15 28.17
C SER A 147 -9.51 -16.12 27.16
N ALA A 148 -9.45 -15.23 26.18
CA ALA A 148 -10.50 -15.11 25.17
C ALA A 148 -10.67 -16.40 24.36
N LEU A 149 -9.58 -17.13 24.11
CA LEU A 149 -9.57 -18.38 23.34
C LEU A 149 -10.18 -19.54 24.12
N ARG A 150 -9.90 -19.63 25.43
CA ARG A 150 -10.41 -20.72 26.30
C ARG A 150 -11.73 -20.39 26.96
N GLY A 151 -12.15 -19.13 26.90
CA GLY A 151 -13.36 -18.66 27.60
C GLY A 151 -13.23 -18.58 29.12
N GLU A 152 -12.01 -18.63 29.67
CA GLU A 152 -11.73 -18.58 31.11
C GLU A 152 -11.67 -17.13 31.59
N GLY A 153 -12.13 -16.89 32.83
CA GLY A 153 -12.06 -15.57 33.48
C GLY A 153 -13.04 -14.52 32.93
N LEU A 154 -13.87 -14.84 31.93
CA LEU A 154 -14.82 -13.90 31.31
C LEU A 154 -15.89 -13.42 32.32
N ASP A 155 -16.39 -14.29 33.18
CA ASP A 155 -17.42 -13.93 34.15
C ASP A 155 -16.85 -12.95 35.21
N LYS A 156 -15.60 -13.15 35.63
CA LYS A 156 -14.92 -12.22 36.55
C LYS A 156 -14.70 -10.86 35.90
N LEU A 157 -14.33 -10.85 34.61
CA LEU A 157 -14.14 -9.62 33.86
C LEU A 157 -15.41 -8.79 33.77
N ILE A 158 -16.54 -9.43 33.44
CA ILE A 158 -17.84 -8.76 33.35
C ILE A 158 -18.33 -8.31 34.73
N ASP A 159 -18.21 -9.15 35.78
CA ASP A 159 -18.61 -8.75 37.13
C ASP A 159 -17.82 -7.54 37.65
N GLU A 160 -16.51 -7.46 37.35
CA GLU A 160 -15.69 -6.29 37.69
C GLU A 160 -16.06 -5.08 36.85
N ALA A 161 -16.31 -5.26 35.55
CA ALA A 161 -16.74 -4.17 34.68
C ALA A 161 -18.10 -3.57 35.14
N VAL A 162 -19.07 -4.40 35.50
CA VAL A 162 -20.36 -3.96 36.07
C VAL A 162 -20.18 -3.22 37.38
N LYS A 163 -19.28 -3.71 38.26
CA LYS A 163 -18.98 -3.07 39.55
C LYS A 163 -18.38 -1.67 39.35
N VAL A 164 -17.42 -1.55 38.41
CA VAL A 164 -16.75 -0.29 38.07
C VAL A 164 -17.74 0.68 37.42
N ALA A 165 -18.58 0.21 36.50
CA ALA A 165 -19.64 1.02 35.86
C ALA A 165 -20.60 1.65 36.90
N LYS A 166 -20.92 0.91 37.97
CA LYS A 166 -21.80 1.39 39.03
C LYS A 166 -21.12 2.34 40.02
N SER A 167 -19.79 2.29 40.14
CA SER A 167 -19.07 3.18 41.08
C SER A 167 -18.91 4.59 40.52
N SER A 168 -18.93 4.75 39.20
CA SER A 168 -18.76 6.02 38.46
C SER A 168 -17.55 6.87 38.90
N LYS A 169 -16.61 6.25 39.63
CA LYS A 169 -15.43 6.92 40.14
C LYS A 169 -14.25 6.63 39.22
N VAL A 170 -13.65 7.67 38.68
CA VAL A 170 -12.44 7.59 37.87
C VAL A 170 -11.34 8.32 38.60
N ASP A 171 -10.36 7.55 39.07
CA ASP A 171 -9.15 8.12 39.65
C ASP A 171 -8.06 8.07 38.56
N LEU A 172 -7.35 9.16 38.37
CA LEU A 172 -6.26 9.23 37.38
C LEU A 172 -4.95 8.80 38.04
N PRO A 173 -4.13 7.97 37.36
CA PRO A 173 -2.81 7.63 37.88
C PRO A 173 -2.00 8.90 38.17
N LYS A 174 -1.25 8.89 39.23
CA LYS A 174 -0.36 9.97 39.60
C LYS A 174 0.86 9.96 38.64
N GLU A 175 1.22 11.12 38.12
CA GLU A 175 2.45 11.31 37.33
C GLU A 175 2.47 10.65 35.93
N ILE A 176 1.34 10.53 35.20
CA ILE A 176 1.35 10.13 33.79
C ILE A 176 2.22 11.08 32.97
N ILE A 177 2.20 12.36 33.31
CA ILE A 177 2.92 13.45 32.67
C ILE A 177 3.73 14.17 33.74
N SER A 178 4.85 14.76 33.37
CA SER A 178 5.72 15.48 34.32
C SER A 178 5.00 16.63 35.01
N LYS A 179 5.37 16.94 36.25
CA LYS A 179 4.77 18.02 37.03
C LYS A 179 4.80 19.38 36.33
N TYR A 180 5.79 19.61 35.52
CA TYR A 180 5.92 20.84 34.75
C TYR A 180 4.83 20.96 33.67
N MET A 181 4.58 19.91 32.93
CA MET A 181 3.51 19.88 31.94
C MET A 181 2.11 19.85 32.61
N GLU A 182 1.96 19.22 33.78
CA GLU A 182 0.71 19.26 34.54
C GLU A 182 0.30 20.72 34.88
N ALA A 183 1.26 21.57 35.24
CA ALA A 183 0.98 22.97 35.52
C ALA A 183 0.42 23.70 34.26
N ALA A 184 0.98 23.42 33.08
CA ALA A 184 0.46 23.99 31.82
C ALA A 184 -0.93 23.44 31.49
N ILE A 185 -1.16 22.15 31.70
CA ILE A 185 -2.47 21.52 31.52
C ILE A 185 -3.52 22.15 32.46
N ASP A 186 -3.17 22.39 33.71
CA ASP A 186 -4.08 23.02 34.69
C ASP A 186 -4.43 24.47 34.32
N GLU A 187 -3.48 25.23 33.81
CA GLU A 187 -3.79 26.57 33.28
C GLU A 187 -4.75 26.52 32.06
N VAL A 188 -4.55 25.56 31.15
CA VAL A 188 -5.43 25.38 29.98
C VAL A 188 -6.80 24.87 30.39
N LYS A 189 -6.93 24.01 31.42
CA LYS A 189 -8.24 23.61 31.97
C LYS A 189 -9.08 24.82 32.42
N GLY A 190 -8.43 25.85 32.94
CA GLY A 190 -9.10 27.07 33.43
C GLY A 190 -9.76 27.91 32.33
N VAL A 191 -9.34 27.78 31.08
CA VAL A 191 -9.88 28.53 29.92
C VAL A 191 -10.84 27.75 29.06
N LEU A 192 -11.10 26.46 29.40
CA LEU A 192 -12.06 25.62 28.69
C LEU A 192 -13.49 26.06 28.96
N PRO A 193 -14.41 25.94 27.99
CA PRO A 193 -15.82 26.24 28.17
C PRO A 193 -16.46 25.42 29.31
N THR A 194 -17.44 26.03 30.00
CA THR A 194 -18.21 25.38 31.08
C THR A 194 -19.08 24.23 30.61
N SER A 195 -19.25 24.04 29.29
CA SER A 195 -19.95 22.91 28.71
C SER A 195 -19.15 21.60 28.83
N VAL A 196 -17.86 21.68 29.13
CA VAL A 196 -16.98 20.49 29.32
C VAL A 196 -17.08 20.08 30.80
N THR A 197 -17.45 18.82 31.03
CA THR A 197 -17.48 18.22 32.36
C THR A 197 -16.07 18.10 32.95
N ASP A 198 -15.95 18.21 34.26
CA ASP A 198 -14.63 18.27 34.93
C ASP A 198 -13.76 17.03 34.68
N ASP A 199 -14.38 15.85 34.54
CA ASP A 199 -13.75 14.58 34.20
C ASP A 199 -13.08 14.59 32.81
N LYS A 200 -13.60 15.36 31.86
CA LYS A 200 -13.06 15.44 30.48
C LYS A 200 -12.13 16.64 30.26
N LYS A 201 -12.11 17.62 31.17
CA LYS A 201 -11.30 18.85 31.00
C LYS A 201 -9.82 18.54 30.77
N ARG A 202 -9.27 17.55 31.46
CA ARG A 202 -7.86 17.16 31.28
C ARG A 202 -7.58 16.70 29.86
N TRP A 203 -8.40 15.79 29.34
CA TRP A 203 -8.25 15.28 27.99
C TRP A 203 -8.30 16.39 26.96
N TYR A 204 -9.29 17.30 27.06
CA TYR A 204 -9.38 18.45 26.14
C TYR A 204 -8.20 19.41 26.27
N ALA A 205 -7.71 19.67 27.48
CA ALA A 205 -6.55 20.53 27.69
C ALA A 205 -5.29 19.98 27.01
N VAL A 206 -5.02 18.68 27.16
CA VAL A 206 -3.91 18.00 26.48
C VAL A 206 -4.08 18.10 24.97
N LYS A 207 -5.28 17.86 24.43
CA LYS A 207 -5.54 17.92 22.97
C LYS A 207 -5.42 19.34 22.40
N PHE A 208 -5.77 20.36 23.15
CA PHE A 208 -5.53 21.76 22.74
C PHE A 208 -4.03 22.07 22.69
N LEU A 209 -3.25 21.60 23.65
CA LEU A 209 -1.78 21.73 23.64
C LEU A 209 -1.16 20.95 22.48
N GLU A 210 -1.62 19.72 22.19
CA GLU A 210 -1.20 18.92 21.02
C GLU A 210 -1.64 19.52 19.68
N ASN A 211 -2.37 20.64 19.68
CA ASN A 211 -2.86 21.30 18.46
C ASN A 211 -3.83 20.45 17.64
N ASP A 212 -4.70 19.65 18.30
CA ASP A 212 -5.69 18.79 17.63
C ASP A 212 -6.75 19.65 16.92
N GLU A 213 -6.76 19.60 15.57
CA GLU A 213 -7.66 20.40 14.74
C GLU A 213 -9.13 20.02 14.95
N LYS A 214 -9.46 18.74 15.13
CA LYS A 214 -10.84 18.31 15.35
C LYS A 214 -11.39 18.81 16.67
N VAL A 215 -10.55 18.89 17.70
CA VAL A 215 -10.96 19.48 18.98
C VAL A 215 -11.16 20.97 18.82
N LYS A 216 -10.30 21.66 18.07
CA LYS A 216 -10.45 23.09 17.78
C LYS A 216 -11.70 23.41 16.93
N GLU A 217 -12.02 22.54 15.97
CA GLU A 217 -13.25 22.67 15.16
C GLU A 217 -14.50 22.42 15.99
N ALA A 218 -14.48 21.41 16.85
CA ALA A 218 -15.60 21.04 17.71
C ALA A 218 -15.83 22.03 18.85
N MET A 219 -14.78 22.69 19.33
CA MET A 219 -14.83 23.58 20.49
C MET A 219 -13.98 24.83 20.25
N LYS A 220 -14.65 25.98 20.10
CA LYS A 220 -13.96 27.29 19.96
C LYS A 220 -13.67 27.87 21.33
N LEU A 221 -12.43 28.15 21.62
CA LEU A 221 -12.02 28.92 22.81
C LEU A 221 -12.25 30.39 22.59
N SER A 222 -12.29 31.15 23.69
CA SER A 222 -12.21 32.62 23.64
C SER A 222 -10.87 33.07 23.06
N ALA A 223 -10.79 34.26 22.48
CA ALA A 223 -9.54 34.80 21.93
C ALA A 223 -8.39 34.82 22.97
N SER A 224 -8.69 35.12 24.23
CA SER A 224 -7.74 35.07 25.34
C SER A 224 -7.33 33.64 25.68
N GLY A 225 -8.29 32.71 25.66
CA GLY A 225 -7.99 31.26 25.88
C GLY A 225 -7.13 30.69 24.80
N GLN A 226 -7.39 30.99 23.52
CA GLN A 226 -6.57 30.55 22.42
C GLN A 226 -5.14 31.11 22.50
N SER A 227 -4.99 32.39 22.84
CA SER A 227 -3.68 33.01 23.03
C SER A 227 -2.88 32.37 24.17
N LEU A 228 -3.56 32.01 25.29
CA LEU A 228 -2.89 31.27 26.39
C LEU A 228 -2.38 29.92 25.94
N VAL A 229 -3.23 29.13 25.25
CA VAL A 229 -2.85 27.81 24.73
C VAL A 229 -1.66 27.92 23.77
N ASP A 230 -1.70 28.86 22.84
CA ASP A 230 -0.62 29.05 21.86
C ASP A 230 0.69 29.49 22.52
N THR A 231 0.62 30.38 23.54
CA THR A 231 1.81 30.79 24.31
C THR A 231 2.42 29.61 25.07
N LYS A 232 1.60 28.83 25.79
CA LYS A 232 2.08 27.67 26.55
C LYS A 232 2.64 26.59 25.64
N ARG A 233 2.00 26.34 24.48
CA ARG A 233 2.53 25.42 23.49
C ARG A 233 3.90 25.85 22.99
N GLN A 234 4.07 27.11 22.57
CA GLN A 234 5.35 27.62 22.07
C GLN A 234 6.45 27.60 23.15
N GLU A 235 6.10 27.88 24.40
CA GLU A 235 7.03 27.80 25.53
C GLU A 235 7.55 26.36 25.70
N LEU A 236 6.64 25.35 25.70
CA LEU A 236 6.99 23.94 25.84
C LEU A 236 7.78 23.40 24.64
N GLU A 237 7.34 23.71 23.42
CA GLU A 237 8.01 23.30 22.18
C GLU A 237 9.44 23.87 22.11
N LYS A 238 9.62 25.13 22.50
CA LYS A 238 10.96 25.77 22.55
C LYS A 238 11.87 25.16 23.62
N GLN A 239 11.29 24.76 24.76
CA GLN A 239 12.08 24.16 25.84
C GLN A 239 12.56 22.75 25.50
N HIS A 240 11.76 21.97 24.77
CA HIS A 240 12.06 20.57 24.45
C HIS A 240 12.61 20.38 23.03
N ASP A 241 12.69 21.45 22.22
CA ASP A 241 13.13 21.43 20.81
C ASP A 241 12.36 20.40 19.95
N ASP A 242 11.06 20.22 20.25
CA ASP A 242 10.19 19.26 19.55
C ASP A 242 8.73 19.74 19.53
N ASP A 243 7.88 19.13 18.71
CA ASP A 243 6.44 19.46 18.68
C ASP A 243 5.72 18.86 19.90
N MET A 244 4.61 19.52 20.32
CA MET A 244 3.86 19.11 21.53
C MET A 244 3.33 17.69 21.47
N GLU A 245 2.99 17.18 20.30
CA GLU A 245 2.51 15.81 20.13
C GLU A 245 3.61 14.79 20.45
N SER A 246 4.83 15.05 19.96
CA SER A 246 6.02 14.26 20.26
C SER A 246 6.37 14.33 21.76
N ILE A 247 6.32 15.52 22.35
CA ILE A 247 6.62 15.74 23.78
C ILE A 247 5.66 14.93 24.68
N VAL A 248 4.35 15.05 24.43
CA VAL A 248 3.33 14.32 25.20
C VAL A 248 3.46 12.80 25.02
N THR A 249 3.79 12.38 23.81
CA THR A 249 4.03 10.96 23.51
C THR A 249 5.23 10.42 24.28
N ASP A 250 6.34 11.17 24.29
CA ASP A 250 7.56 10.79 25.02
C ASP A 250 7.32 10.71 26.54
N GLU A 251 6.59 11.66 27.12
CA GLU A 251 6.22 11.65 28.54
C GLU A 251 5.37 10.41 28.89
N ARG A 252 4.37 10.05 28.08
CA ARG A 252 3.58 8.82 28.28
C ARG A 252 4.44 7.58 28.19
N TYR A 253 5.38 7.49 27.25
CA TYR A 253 6.29 6.35 27.15
C TYR A 253 7.26 6.26 28.33
N LYS A 254 7.77 7.37 28.84
CA LYS A 254 8.59 7.38 30.09
C LYS A 254 7.82 6.84 31.28
N PHE A 255 6.56 7.25 31.43
CA PHE A 255 5.67 6.71 32.47
C PHE A 255 5.46 5.20 32.32
N ILE A 256 5.11 4.74 31.10
CA ILE A 256 4.89 3.33 30.80
C ILE A 256 6.15 2.50 31.07
N GLN A 257 7.32 2.95 30.62
CA GLN A 257 8.60 2.27 30.89
C GLN A 257 8.88 2.16 32.39
N LYS A 258 8.63 3.21 33.16
CA LYS A 258 8.76 3.17 34.63
C LYS A 258 7.87 2.09 35.25
N ILE A 259 6.63 1.99 34.81
CA ILE A 259 5.67 0.98 35.28
C ILE A 259 6.11 -0.42 34.85
N VAL A 260 6.40 -0.64 33.58
CA VAL A 260 6.80 -1.95 33.04
C VAL A 260 8.07 -2.47 33.71
N ASN A 261 9.07 -1.61 33.89
CA ASN A 261 10.32 -1.99 34.56
C ASN A 261 10.10 -2.40 36.03
N THR A 262 9.04 -1.90 36.68
CA THR A 262 8.74 -2.24 38.09
C THR A 262 7.80 -3.41 38.23
N THR A 263 6.98 -3.73 37.23
CA THR A 263 5.91 -4.75 37.31
C THR A 263 6.19 -5.99 36.47
N VAL A 264 7.02 -5.91 35.44
CA VAL A 264 7.35 -7.04 34.55
C VAL A 264 8.71 -7.61 34.93
N LYS A 265 8.74 -8.81 35.45
CA LYS A 265 9.97 -9.57 35.69
C LYS A 265 10.29 -10.44 34.50
N LYS A 266 11.29 -10.06 33.73
CA LYS A 266 11.82 -10.87 32.63
C LYS A 266 12.74 -11.94 33.22
N ALA A 267 12.55 -13.21 32.86
CA ALA A 267 13.58 -14.21 33.09
C ALA A 267 14.83 -13.82 32.28
N LYS A 268 16.03 -14.03 32.87
CA LYS A 268 17.31 -13.66 32.24
C LYS A 268 17.31 -14.02 30.76
N ASP A 269 17.64 -13.04 29.95
CA ASP A 269 17.59 -12.98 28.48
C ASP A 269 17.94 -14.29 27.76
N LYS A 270 16.94 -15.10 27.49
CA LYS A 270 17.01 -16.01 26.35
C LYS A 270 16.35 -15.30 25.17
N LEU A 271 17.18 -14.67 24.34
CA LEU A 271 16.76 -14.15 23.02
C LEU A 271 15.97 -15.26 22.32
N THR A 272 14.74 -14.96 21.92
CA THR A 272 13.95 -15.90 21.12
C THR A 272 14.64 -16.13 19.77
N VAL A 273 14.28 -17.17 19.07
CA VAL A 273 14.78 -17.39 17.70
C VAL A 273 14.41 -16.20 16.82
N SER A 274 13.20 -15.66 16.98
CA SER A 274 12.75 -14.45 16.28
C SER A 274 13.65 -13.25 16.55
N ASP A 275 14.02 -13.00 17.82
CA ASP A 275 14.90 -11.87 18.18
C ASP A 275 16.31 -11.99 17.55
N LYS A 276 16.82 -13.24 17.44
CA LYS A 276 18.12 -13.52 16.80
C LYS A 276 18.07 -13.25 15.30
N ILE A 277 16.99 -13.67 14.64
CA ILE A 277 16.77 -13.43 13.21
C ILE A 277 16.57 -11.94 12.98
N ASP A 278 15.75 -11.26 13.79
CA ASP A 278 15.48 -9.84 13.68
C ASP A 278 16.74 -8.99 13.83
N ARG A 279 17.66 -9.37 14.73
CA ARG A 279 18.93 -8.67 14.88
C ARG A 279 19.76 -8.62 13.59
N ILE A 280 19.58 -9.61 12.68
CA ILE A 280 20.27 -9.68 11.39
C ILE A 280 19.42 -9.01 10.32
N VAL A 281 18.14 -9.39 10.21
CA VAL A 281 17.23 -8.98 9.13
C VAL A 281 16.80 -7.52 9.26
N THR A 282 16.62 -7.00 10.47
CA THR A 282 16.28 -5.59 10.72
C THR A 282 17.51 -4.69 10.89
N ASN A 283 18.72 -5.24 10.71
CA ASN A 283 19.94 -4.46 10.75
C ASN A 283 19.95 -3.43 9.63
N ARG A 284 20.31 -2.19 9.95
CA ARG A 284 20.32 -1.04 9.04
C ARG A 284 21.14 -1.24 7.76
N ILE A 285 22.25 -1.99 7.85
CA ILE A 285 23.18 -2.21 6.73
C ILE A 285 22.88 -3.55 6.07
N LEU A 286 22.71 -4.63 6.86
CA LEU A 286 22.52 -5.98 6.33
C LEU A 286 21.09 -6.25 5.85
N GLY A 287 20.09 -5.55 6.37
CA GLY A 287 18.70 -5.78 6.01
C GLY A 287 18.39 -5.55 4.53
N ILE A 288 18.98 -4.50 3.92
CA ILE A 288 18.78 -4.20 2.50
C ILE A 288 19.41 -5.25 1.58
N PRO A 289 20.70 -5.64 1.73
CA PRO A 289 21.29 -6.73 0.94
C PRO A 289 20.58 -8.07 1.08
N ILE A 290 20.19 -8.45 2.31
CA ILE A 290 19.43 -9.70 2.53
C ILE A 290 18.10 -9.64 1.79
N PHE A 291 17.42 -8.52 1.87
CA PHE A 291 16.17 -8.30 1.17
C PHE A 291 16.34 -8.43 -0.36
N VAL A 292 17.34 -7.77 -0.94
CA VAL A 292 17.65 -7.89 -2.38
C VAL A 292 17.92 -9.35 -2.76
N ALA A 293 18.69 -10.09 -1.94
CA ALA A 293 18.96 -11.50 -2.18
C ALA A 293 17.71 -12.38 -2.12
N VAL A 294 16.82 -12.16 -1.13
CA VAL A 294 15.55 -12.90 -1.02
C VAL A 294 14.65 -12.62 -2.22
N MET A 295 14.50 -11.35 -2.61
CA MET A 295 13.68 -10.98 -3.76
C MET A 295 14.27 -11.49 -5.07
N TRP A 296 15.58 -11.40 -5.24
CA TRP A 296 16.25 -11.97 -6.39
C TRP A 296 15.96 -13.47 -6.51
N LEU A 297 16.03 -14.22 -5.40
CA LEU A 297 15.71 -15.64 -5.39
C LEU A 297 14.25 -15.90 -5.80
N VAL A 298 13.31 -15.13 -5.25
CA VAL A 298 11.87 -15.24 -5.59
C VAL A 298 11.66 -15.01 -7.08
N TYR A 299 12.24 -13.95 -7.64
CA TYR A 299 12.09 -13.65 -9.07
C TYR A 299 12.82 -14.65 -9.96
N TYR A 300 14.01 -15.08 -9.58
CA TYR A 300 14.76 -16.09 -10.33
C TYR A 300 13.97 -17.40 -10.46
N VAL A 301 13.33 -17.84 -9.38
CA VAL A 301 12.51 -19.05 -9.43
C VAL A 301 11.19 -18.83 -10.16
N SER A 302 10.53 -17.69 -9.93
CA SER A 302 9.18 -17.43 -10.47
C SER A 302 9.20 -17.02 -11.94
N VAL A 303 10.24 -16.30 -12.38
CA VAL A 303 10.27 -15.68 -13.72
C VAL A 303 11.28 -16.34 -14.64
N THR A 304 12.42 -16.84 -14.12
CA THR A 304 13.53 -17.31 -14.98
C THR A 304 13.63 -18.83 -15.06
N THR A 305 13.15 -19.59 -14.06
CA THR A 305 13.33 -21.05 -14.04
C THR A 305 11.98 -21.78 -14.07
N VAL A 306 11.42 -22.06 -12.90
CA VAL A 306 10.19 -22.87 -12.77
C VAL A 306 9.00 -22.18 -13.45
N GLY A 307 8.89 -20.86 -13.29
CA GLY A 307 7.80 -20.09 -13.89
C GLY A 307 7.85 -20.15 -15.41
N THR A 308 9.00 -19.88 -16.02
CA THR A 308 9.18 -19.95 -17.47
C THR A 308 8.91 -21.36 -17.99
N PHE A 309 9.51 -22.39 -17.38
CA PHE A 309 9.29 -23.78 -17.81
C PHE A 309 7.80 -24.18 -17.85
N VAL A 310 7.02 -23.80 -16.82
CA VAL A 310 5.59 -24.12 -16.79
C VAL A 310 4.79 -23.25 -17.76
N THR A 311 5.20 -21.99 -17.95
CA THR A 311 4.59 -21.07 -18.91
C THR A 311 4.80 -21.55 -20.35
N ASP A 312 6.03 -21.92 -20.72
CA ASP A 312 6.37 -22.45 -22.04
C ASP A 312 5.59 -23.75 -22.32
N TRP A 313 5.56 -24.67 -21.36
CA TRP A 313 4.74 -25.87 -21.46
C TRP A 313 3.25 -25.54 -21.66
N THR A 314 2.74 -24.52 -20.98
CA THR A 314 1.33 -24.09 -21.11
C THR A 314 1.08 -23.52 -22.50
N ASN A 315 1.96 -22.68 -23.01
CA ASN A 315 1.83 -22.04 -24.33
C ASN A 315 2.05 -23.05 -25.46
N ASP A 316 3.17 -23.77 -25.44
CA ASP A 316 3.63 -24.59 -26.57
C ASP A 316 2.87 -25.91 -26.66
N VAL A 317 2.39 -26.43 -25.53
CA VAL A 317 1.68 -27.72 -25.51
C VAL A 317 0.18 -27.55 -25.32
N PHE A 318 -0.24 -26.85 -24.27
CA PHE A 318 -1.66 -26.81 -23.92
C PHE A 318 -2.44 -25.86 -24.82
N VAL A 319 -1.95 -24.64 -25.05
CA VAL A 319 -2.64 -23.64 -25.90
C VAL A 319 -2.58 -24.07 -27.37
N VAL A 320 -1.44 -24.52 -27.86
CA VAL A 320 -1.27 -25.03 -29.24
C VAL A 320 -2.20 -26.22 -29.51
N ALA A 321 -2.29 -27.19 -28.57
CA ALA A 321 -3.22 -28.29 -28.72
C ALA A 321 -4.69 -27.85 -28.85
N ILE A 322 -5.08 -26.80 -28.16
CA ILE A 322 -6.44 -26.19 -28.27
C ILE A 322 -6.57 -25.51 -29.64
N GLN A 323 -5.58 -24.76 -30.07
CA GLN A 323 -5.56 -24.11 -31.40
C GLN A 323 -5.68 -25.14 -32.52
N ASP A 324 -4.88 -26.20 -32.49
CA ASP A 324 -4.91 -27.28 -33.47
C ASP A 324 -6.25 -28.01 -33.50
N PHE A 325 -6.83 -28.27 -32.33
CA PHE A 325 -8.17 -28.88 -32.23
C PHE A 325 -9.23 -28.05 -32.95
N PHE A 326 -9.30 -26.75 -32.66
CA PHE A 326 -10.28 -25.87 -33.31
C PHE A 326 -9.97 -25.62 -34.77
N THR A 327 -8.69 -25.50 -35.16
CA THR A 327 -8.27 -25.39 -36.55
C THR A 327 -8.73 -26.59 -37.37
N ASN A 328 -8.54 -27.81 -36.87
CA ASN A 328 -9.01 -29.03 -37.52
C ASN A 328 -10.52 -29.08 -37.68
N ILE A 329 -11.27 -28.65 -36.65
CA ILE A 329 -12.75 -28.58 -36.73
C ILE A 329 -13.18 -27.56 -37.78
N LEU A 330 -12.65 -26.32 -37.72
CA LEU A 330 -13.03 -25.24 -38.60
C LEU A 330 -12.67 -25.56 -40.07
N THR A 331 -11.52 -26.17 -40.30
CA THR A 331 -11.10 -26.66 -41.62
C THR A 331 -12.05 -27.76 -42.14
N SER A 332 -12.47 -28.71 -41.28
CA SER A 332 -13.40 -29.78 -41.66
C SER A 332 -14.78 -29.29 -42.02
N ILE A 333 -15.23 -28.15 -41.47
CA ILE A 333 -16.53 -27.51 -41.77
C ILE A 333 -16.39 -26.55 -42.97
N GLY A 334 -15.20 -26.30 -43.49
CA GLY A 334 -14.95 -25.37 -44.60
C GLY A 334 -15.13 -23.90 -44.21
N ALA A 335 -14.75 -23.55 -42.99
CA ALA A 335 -14.78 -22.16 -42.51
C ALA A 335 -13.87 -21.27 -43.34
N GLY A 336 -14.32 -20.06 -43.69
CA GLY A 336 -13.48 -19.07 -44.38
C GLY A 336 -12.37 -18.48 -43.47
N ASP A 337 -11.35 -17.89 -44.09
CA ASP A 337 -10.17 -17.34 -43.43
C ASP A 337 -10.49 -16.34 -42.32
N LEU A 338 -11.52 -15.53 -42.48
CA LEU A 338 -11.98 -14.58 -41.44
C LEU A 338 -12.44 -15.28 -40.17
N VAL A 339 -13.21 -16.38 -40.31
CA VAL A 339 -13.70 -17.15 -39.14
C VAL A 339 -12.54 -17.90 -38.49
N MET A 340 -11.63 -18.42 -39.31
CA MET A 340 -10.42 -19.09 -38.85
C MET A 340 -9.57 -18.14 -38.01
N GLY A 341 -9.20 -16.97 -38.55
CA GLY A 341 -8.42 -15.95 -37.86
C GLY A 341 -9.12 -15.42 -36.59
N LEU A 342 -10.43 -15.15 -36.64
CA LEU A 342 -11.14 -14.70 -35.45
C LEU A 342 -11.16 -15.73 -34.34
N VAL A 343 -11.42 -16.99 -34.65
CA VAL A 343 -11.55 -18.04 -33.62
C VAL A 343 -10.17 -18.51 -33.13
N VAL A 344 -9.26 -18.81 -34.03
CA VAL A 344 -7.95 -19.40 -33.65
C VAL A 344 -7.01 -18.31 -33.12
N ASP A 345 -6.81 -17.22 -33.88
CA ASP A 345 -5.84 -16.19 -33.53
C ASP A 345 -6.43 -15.17 -32.57
N GLY A 346 -7.63 -14.68 -32.82
CA GLY A 346 -8.27 -13.66 -31.98
C GLY A 346 -8.76 -14.21 -30.64
N ILE A 347 -9.59 -15.26 -30.65
CA ILE A 347 -10.23 -15.77 -29.43
C ILE A 347 -9.31 -16.73 -28.67
N ILE A 348 -8.83 -17.78 -29.34
CA ILE A 348 -8.01 -18.83 -28.66
C ILE A 348 -6.62 -18.27 -28.38
N GLY A 349 -6.01 -17.54 -29.30
CA GLY A 349 -4.74 -16.87 -29.08
C GLY A 349 -4.82 -15.85 -27.93
N GLY A 350 -5.87 -15.02 -27.90
CA GLY A 350 -6.08 -14.09 -26.78
C GLY A 350 -6.33 -14.78 -25.45
N LEU A 351 -7.06 -15.90 -25.43
CA LEU A 351 -7.24 -16.71 -24.21
C LEU A 351 -5.93 -17.38 -23.81
N GLY A 352 -5.14 -17.87 -24.78
CA GLY A 352 -3.83 -18.45 -24.58
C GLY A 352 -2.86 -17.47 -23.92
N ALA A 353 -2.79 -16.24 -24.42
CA ALA A 353 -1.97 -15.19 -23.83
C ALA A 353 -2.31 -14.94 -22.34
N VAL A 354 -3.58 -15.02 -21.95
CA VAL A 354 -3.99 -14.90 -20.54
C VAL A 354 -3.57 -16.13 -19.74
N LEU A 355 -3.82 -17.33 -20.27
CA LEU A 355 -3.53 -18.60 -19.59
C LEU A 355 -2.03 -18.84 -19.42
N GLY A 356 -1.22 -18.39 -20.38
CA GLY A 356 0.24 -18.49 -20.33
C GLY A 356 0.85 -17.78 -19.10
N PHE A 357 0.26 -16.68 -18.64
CA PHE A 357 0.74 -15.96 -17.45
C PHE A 357 0.29 -16.56 -16.13
N VAL A 358 -0.75 -17.37 -16.11
CA VAL A 358 -1.33 -17.91 -14.86
C VAL A 358 -0.31 -18.72 -14.05
N PRO A 359 0.48 -19.63 -14.63
CA PRO A 359 1.45 -20.42 -13.87
C PRO A 359 2.54 -19.55 -13.23
N GLN A 360 3.11 -18.63 -13.97
CA GLN A 360 4.14 -17.70 -13.47
C GLN A 360 3.63 -16.86 -12.32
N MET A 361 2.39 -16.31 -12.46
CA MET A 361 1.74 -15.55 -11.41
C MET A 361 1.42 -16.40 -10.18
N ALA A 362 1.01 -17.65 -10.36
CA ALA A 362 0.75 -18.57 -9.26
C ALA A 362 1.99 -18.83 -8.40
N ILE A 363 3.13 -19.06 -9.04
CA ILE A 363 4.41 -19.27 -8.35
C ILE A 363 4.85 -18.00 -7.63
N LEU A 364 4.74 -16.83 -8.28
CA LEU A 364 5.05 -15.55 -7.64
C LEU A 364 4.16 -15.29 -6.41
N PHE A 365 2.86 -15.50 -6.53
CA PHE A 365 1.93 -15.32 -5.40
C PHE A 365 2.20 -16.33 -4.28
N LEU A 366 2.64 -17.53 -4.60
CA LEU A 366 3.04 -18.53 -3.62
C LEU A 366 4.19 -18.02 -2.75
N PHE A 367 5.28 -17.57 -3.36
CA PHE A 367 6.42 -17.05 -2.61
C PHE A 367 6.09 -15.78 -1.83
N LEU A 368 5.35 -14.83 -2.43
CA LEU A 368 4.92 -13.62 -1.74
C LEU A 368 4.02 -13.95 -0.55
N SER A 369 3.10 -14.92 -0.68
CA SER A 369 2.24 -15.36 0.43
C SER A 369 3.04 -16.03 1.54
N ILE A 370 4.08 -16.80 1.22
CA ILE A 370 5.00 -17.39 2.20
C ILE A 370 5.74 -16.30 2.97
N LEU A 371 6.30 -15.30 2.26
CA LEU A 371 7.02 -14.17 2.88
C LEU A 371 6.12 -13.28 3.74
N GLU A 372 4.87 -13.13 3.34
CA GLU A 372 3.86 -12.38 4.10
C GLU A 372 3.44 -13.14 5.36
N ASP A 373 3.07 -14.42 5.23
CA ASP A 373 2.58 -15.25 6.31
C ASP A 373 3.68 -15.49 7.37
N CYS A 374 4.94 -15.72 6.99
CA CYS A 374 6.03 -15.84 7.96
C CYS A 374 6.38 -14.52 8.68
N GLY A 375 5.85 -13.38 8.26
CA GLY A 375 6.07 -12.07 8.86
C GLY A 375 7.34 -11.34 8.38
N TYR A 376 7.99 -11.82 7.31
CA TYR A 376 9.20 -11.18 6.76
C TYR A 376 8.90 -9.80 6.14
N MET A 377 7.79 -9.65 5.43
CA MET A 377 7.41 -8.41 4.75
C MET A 377 7.28 -7.21 5.71
N VAL A 378 6.77 -7.46 6.92
CA VAL A 378 6.62 -6.42 7.95
C VAL A 378 7.98 -5.87 8.40
N ARG A 379 9.00 -6.72 8.51
CA ARG A 379 10.35 -6.32 8.92
C ARG A 379 11.05 -5.46 7.88
N ILE A 380 10.88 -5.83 6.62
CA ILE A 380 11.43 -5.03 5.52
C ILE A 380 10.74 -3.66 5.44
N ALA A 381 9.42 -3.62 5.60
CA ALA A 381 8.70 -2.34 5.68
C ALA A 381 9.22 -1.47 6.83
N PHE A 382 9.53 -2.05 7.98
CA PHE A 382 10.13 -1.35 9.12
C PHE A 382 11.52 -0.78 8.80
N VAL A 383 12.39 -1.56 8.16
CA VAL A 383 13.74 -1.10 7.76
C VAL A 383 13.64 0.05 6.75
N MET A 384 12.73 -0.06 5.80
CA MET A 384 12.56 0.90 4.70
C MET A 384 11.78 2.16 5.12
N ASP A 385 11.00 2.12 6.20
CA ASP A 385 10.19 3.26 6.65
C ASP A 385 11.02 4.53 6.84
N ARG A 386 12.20 4.42 7.46
CA ARG A 386 13.09 5.57 7.65
C ARG A 386 13.54 6.19 6.32
N VAL A 387 13.84 5.37 5.32
CA VAL A 387 14.26 5.83 3.99
C VAL A 387 13.09 6.54 3.29
N PHE A 388 11.93 5.91 3.28
CA PHE A 388 10.75 6.42 2.58
C PHE A 388 10.18 7.69 3.22
N ARG A 389 10.21 7.79 4.55
CA ARG A 389 9.80 9.02 5.26
C ARG A 389 10.63 10.23 4.90
N HIS A 390 11.93 10.04 4.66
CA HIS A 390 12.79 11.15 4.23
C HIS A 390 12.30 11.77 2.90
N PHE A 391 11.67 10.96 2.05
CA PHE A 391 11.07 11.39 0.79
C PHE A 391 9.57 11.71 0.89
N GLY A 392 9.00 11.72 2.10
CA GLY A 392 7.59 12.03 2.33
C GLY A 392 6.62 10.89 2.03
N LEU A 393 7.10 9.68 1.81
CA LEU A 393 6.29 8.48 1.64
C LEU A 393 6.14 7.74 2.97
N SER A 394 4.99 7.09 3.18
CA SER A 394 4.80 6.16 4.30
C SER A 394 5.65 4.90 4.10
N GLY A 395 6.23 4.35 5.16
CA GLY A 395 6.93 3.06 5.09
C GLY A 395 6.06 1.91 4.60
N LYS A 396 4.74 1.99 4.81
CA LYS A 396 3.78 1.03 4.24
C LYS A 396 3.73 1.07 2.71
N SER A 397 4.09 2.19 2.07
CA SER A 397 4.14 2.32 0.61
C SER A 397 5.23 1.44 -0.02
N PHE A 398 6.24 1.05 0.75
CA PHE A 398 7.31 0.19 0.26
C PHE A 398 6.82 -1.19 -0.20
N ILE A 399 5.88 -1.81 0.56
CA ILE A 399 5.36 -3.15 0.23
C ILE A 399 4.66 -3.17 -1.15
N PRO A 400 3.70 -2.28 -1.45
CA PRO A 400 3.13 -2.16 -2.79
C PRO A 400 4.16 -1.91 -3.90
N LEU A 401 5.11 -1.00 -3.68
CA LEU A 401 6.16 -0.68 -4.64
C LEU A 401 7.03 -1.90 -4.96
N LEU A 402 7.39 -2.64 -3.92
CA LEU A 402 8.16 -3.86 -4.06
C LEU A 402 7.41 -4.94 -4.83
N ILE A 403 6.17 -5.24 -4.44
CA ILE A 403 5.35 -6.24 -5.12
C ILE A 403 5.15 -5.86 -6.59
N SER A 404 5.08 -4.56 -6.90
CA SER A 404 4.95 -4.06 -8.27
C SER A 404 6.15 -4.37 -9.15
N SER A 405 7.34 -4.62 -8.58
CA SER A 405 8.51 -5.06 -9.36
C SER A 405 8.32 -6.45 -9.99
N GLY A 406 7.46 -7.28 -9.42
CA GLY A 406 7.02 -8.53 -10.06
C GLY A 406 5.83 -8.32 -10.99
N CYS A 407 4.77 -7.73 -10.46
CA CYS A 407 3.56 -7.41 -11.22
C CYS A 407 2.83 -6.20 -10.59
N GLY A 408 2.42 -5.25 -11.42
CA GLY A 408 1.71 -4.05 -10.97
C GLY A 408 0.36 -4.34 -10.32
N ILE A 409 -0.36 -5.38 -10.76
CA ILE A 409 -1.69 -5.73 -10.26
C ILE A 409 -1.67 -6.03 -8.75
N PRO A 410 -0.91 -7.01 -8.25
CA PRO A 410 -0.85 -7.30 -6.82
C PRO A 410 -0.21 -6.15 -6.03
N GLY A 411 0.72 -5.41 -6.64
CA GLY A 411 1.30 -4.21 -6.02
C GLY A 411 0.24 -3.15 -5.73
N ILE A 412 -0.61 -2.83 -6.70
CA ILE A 412 -1.72 -1.89 -6.52
C ILE A 412 -2.73 -2.42 -5.48
N MET A 413 -3.05 -3.72 -5.52
CA MET A 413 -3.94 -4.34 -4.52
C MET A 413 -3.38 -4.28 -3.10
N ALA A 414 -2.07 -4.42 -2.93
CA ALA A 414 -1.40 -4.33 -1.64
C ALA A 414 -1.48 -2.91 -1.02
N SER A 415 -1.74 -1.88 -1.82
CA SER A 415 -1.91 -0.51 -1.32
C SER A 415 -3.08 -0.32 -0.36
N LYS A 416 -4.00 -1.30 -0.27
CA LYS A 416 -5.10 -1.32 0.73
C LYS A 416 -4.61 -1.27 2.17
N THR A 417 -3.39 -1.74 2.42
CA THR A 417 -2.76 -1.71 3.74
C THR A 417 -2.35 -0.31 4.19
N ILE A 418 -2.40 0.67 3.28
CA ILE A 418 -2.09 2.07 3.55
C ILE A 418 -3.37 2.78 4.02
N GLU A 419 -3.36 3.25 5.24
CA GLU A 419 -4.52 3.84 5.92
C GLU A 419 -4.89 5.23 5.38
N GLN A 420 -3.87 6.06 5.10
CA GLN A 420 -4.10 7.40 4.57
C GLN A 420 -4.42 7.36 3.07
N ASP A 421 -5.57 7.92 2.69
CA ASP A 421 -6.01 7.97 1.29
C ASP A 421 -5.01 8.68 0.37
N ASN A 422 -4.37 9.76 0.85
CA ASN A 422 -3.40 10.51 0.05
C ASN A 422 -2.14 9.69 -0.24
N ASP A 423 -1.58 9.02 0.77
CA ASP A 423 -0.42 8.16 0.61
C ASP A 423 -0.76 6.92 -0.23
N ARG A 424 -1.96 6.36 -0.06
CA ARG A 424 -2.45 5.24 -0.87
C ARG A 424 -2.56 5.62 -2.34
N ARG A 425 -3.19 6.76 -2.66
CA ARG A 425 -3.32 7.26 -4.04
C ARG A 425 -1.96 7.54 -4.67
N LEU A 426 -1.08 8.20 -3.91
CA LEU A 426 0.29 8.48 -4.35
C LEU A 426 1.03 7.18 -4.68
N THR A 427 0.94 6.18 -3.80
CA THR A 427 1.58 4.88 -4.00
C THR A 427 1.01 4.16 -5.22
N ILE A 428 -0.31 4.15 -5.42
CA ILE A 428 -0.95 3.54 -6.60
C ILE A 428 -0.44 4.20 -7.90
N MET A 429 -0.32 5.53 -7.92
CA MET A 429 0.13 6.27 -9.11
C MET A 429 1.60 6.03 -9.46
N THR A 430 2.44 5.78 -8.47
CA THR A 430 3.89 5.66 -8.68
C THR A 430 4.39 4.21 -8.71
N ALA A 431 3.62 3.26 -8.18
CA ALA A 431 4.04 1.86 -8.06
C ALA A 431 4.36 1.19 -9.41
N THR A 432 3.72 1.62 -10.49
CA THR A 432 3.88 1.05 -11.83
C THR A 432 5.09 1.59 -12.60
N PHE A 433 5.80 2.59 -12.06
CA PHE A 433 7.06 3.07 -12.62
C PHE A 433 8.21 2.08 -12.42
N ILE A 434 8.11 1.19 -11.43
CA ILE A 434 9.07 0.12 -11.27
C ILE A 434 8.83 -0.95 -12.36
N PRO A 435 9.87 -1.42 -13.05
CA PRO A 435 9.72 -2.46 -14.05
C PRO A 435 9.09 -3.73 -13.47
N CYS A 436 8.05 -4.24 -14.10
CA CYS A 436 7.48 -5.56 -13.79
C CYS A 436 8.04 -6.63 -14.75
N GLY A 437 7.75 -7.91 -14.46
CA GLY A 437 8.20 -9.03 -15.30
C GLY A 437 7.85 -8.87 -16.78
N ALA A 438 6.66 -8.37 -17.10
CA ALA A 438 6.19 -8.12 -18.47
C ALA A 438 6.97 -7.01 -19.23
N LYS A 439 7.70 -6.14 -18.51
CA LYS A 439 8.57 -5.14 -19.13
C LYS A 439 9.97 -5.65 -19.44
N LEU A 440 10.39 -6.81 -18.89
CA LEU A 440 11.73 -7.35 -19.09
C LEU A 440 12.03 -7.73 -20.56
N PRO A 441 11.12 -8.36 -21.32
CA PRO A 441 11.35 -8.62 -22.73
C PRO A 441 11.58 -7.32 -23.55
N VAL A 442 10.83 -6.27 -23.25
CA VAL A 442 11.02 -4.96 -23.90
C VAL A 442 12.39 -4.36 -23.55
N ILE A 443 12.80 -4.49 -22.27
CA ILE A 443 14.12 -4.01 -21.84
C ILE A 443 15.23 -4.82 -22.54
N ALA A 444 15.08 -6.13 -22.71
CA ALA A 444 16.03 -6.98 -23.40
C ALA A 444 16.12 -6.63 -24.90
N LEU A 445 14.98 -6.51 -25.57
CA LEU A 445 14.89 -6.11 -26.99
C LEU A 445 15.59 -4.76 -27.23
N MET A 446 15.17 -3.74 -26.46
CA MET A 446 15.74 -2.40 -26.63
C MET A 446 17.21 -2.33 -26.19
N GLY A 447 17.60 -3.19 -25.24
CA GLY A 447 18.98 -3.38 -24.86
C GLY A 447 19.83 -3.87 -26.03
N GLY A 448 19.33 -4.83 -26.79
CA GLY A 448 19.95 -5.29 -28.04
C GLY A 448 20.07 -4.18 -29.11
N VAL A 449 19.00 -3.43 -29.30
CA VAL A 449 18.99 -2.27 -30.23
C VAL A 449 20.00 -1.20 -29.84
N ILE A 450 20.10 -0.87 -28.54
CA ILE A 450 21.02 0.17 -28.04
C ILE A 450 22.46 -0.29 -28.11
N ALA A 451 22.73 -1.56 -27.80
CA ALA A 451 24.08 -2.14 -27.85
C ALA A 451 24.62 -2.26 -29.29
N GLY A 452 23.72 -2.41 -30.27
CA GLY A 452 24.07 -2.56 -31.70
C GLY A 452 24.73 -3.90 -32.03
N GLU A 453 24.99 -4.12 -33.31
CA GLU A 453 25.56 -5.37 -33.83
C GLU A 453 26.97 -5.73 -33.32
N THR A 454 27.71 -4.74 -32.77
CA THR A 454 29.12 -4.93 -32.35
C THR A 454 29.32 -5.26 -30.89
N ALA A 455 28.33 -4.98 -30.04
CA ALA A 455 28.40 -5.24 -28.61
C ALA A 455 27.60 -6.50 -28.29
N GLY A 456 28.24 -7.58 -27.93
CA GLY A 456 27.58 -8.82 -27.56
C GLY A 456 26.64 -8.67 -26.36
N TYR A 457 25.86 -9.70 -26.07
CA TYR A 457 24.87 -9.79 -24.97
C TYR A 457 25.34 -9.28 -23.59
N ALA A 458 26.67 -9.26 -23.35
CA ALA A 458 27.25 -8.83 -22.07
C ALA A 458 26.99 -7.35 -21.77
N GLU A 459 26.96 -6.47 -22.78
CA GLU A 459 26.69 -5.03 -22.57
C GLU A 459 25.21 -4.73 -22.35
N SER A 460 24.31 -5.50 -22.98
CA SER A 460 22.87 -5.35 -22.76
C SER A 460 22.43 -5.74 -21.35
N SER A 461 23.18 -6.57 -20.64
CA SER A 461 22.86 -6.99 -19.27
C SER A 461 22.89 -5.85 -18.24
N PHE A 462 23.53 -4.73 -18.54
CA PHE A 462 23.54 -3.54 -17.67
C PHE A 462 22.25 -2.70 -17.79
N ILE A 463 21.55 -2.78 -18.91
CA ILE A 463 20.37 -1.94 -19.17
C ILE A 463 19.21 -2.29 -18.22
N ALA A 464 19.01 -3.57 -17.92
CA ALA A 464 17.93 -3.99 -17.00
C ALA A 464 18.12 -3.42 -15.58
N PRO A 465 19.27 -3.55 -14.89
CA PRO A 465 19.52 -2.90 -13.61
C PRO A 465 19.38 -1.37 -13.67
N LEU A 466 19.83 -0.75 -14.77
CA LEU A 466 19.71 0.70 -14.98
C LEU A 466 18.23 1.12 -15.04
N MET A 467 17.39 0.37 -15.73
CA MET A 467 15.95 0.67 -15.83
C MET A 467 15.24 0.51 -14.49
N TYR A 468 15.63 -0.46 -13.65
CA TYR A 468 15.14 -0.54 -12.26
C TYR A 468 15.54 0.68 -11.44
N PHE A 469 16.78 1.14 -11.57
CA PHE A 469 17.26 2.35 -10.90
C PHE A 469 16.49 3.59 -11.36
N ILE A 470 16.28 3.75 -12.67
CA ILE A 470 15.47 4.85 -13.25
C ILE A 470 14.04 4.80 -12.71
N GLY A 471 13.43 3.62 -12.64
CA GLY A 471 12.09 3.43 -12.09
C GLY A 471 12.00 3.89 -10.62
N ILE A 472 12.97 3.52 -9.79
CA ILE A 472 13.04 3.97 -8.39
C ILE A 472 13.20 5.49 -8.30
N VAL A 473 14.10 6.08 -9.09
CA VAL A 473 14.30 7.54 -9.13
C VAL A 473 13.02 8.24 -9.57
N ALA A 474 12.33 7.72 -10.59
CA ALA A 474 11.05 8.25 -11.07
C ALA A 474 9.97 8.23 -9.98
N VAL A 475 9.87 7.14 -9.21
CA VAL A 475 8.97 7.05 -8.05
C VAL A 475 9.27 8.16 -7.03
N LEU A 476 10.54 8.33 -6.67
CA LEU A 476 10.95 9.34 -5.68
C LEU A 476 10.68 10.77 -6.18
N VAL A 477 11.07 11.08 -7.43
CA VAL A 477 10.84 12.40 -8.04
C VAL A 477 9.34 12.72 -8.11
N ALA A 478 8.54 11.79 -8.64
CA ALA A 478 7.10 11.95 -8.72
C ALA A 478 6.45 12.14 -7.33
N ALA A 479 6.88 11.33 -6.35
CA ALA A 479 6.37 11.43 -4.98
C ALA A 479 6.70 12.80 -4.35
N ILE A 480 7.93 13.28 -4.46
CA ILE A 480 8.34 14.59 -3.92
C ILE A 480 7.56 15.74 -4.59
N ILE A 481 7.41 15.70 -5.92
CA ILE A 481 6.66 16.74 -6.63
C ILE A 481 5.19 16.74 -6.23
N LEU A 482 4.54 15.57 -6.17
CA LEU A 482 3.14 15.44 -5.80
C LEU A 482 2.88 15.83 -4.34
N LYS A 483 3.75 15.44 -3.40
CA LYS A 483 3.64 15.81 -1.98
C LYS A 483 3.65 17.32 -1.76
N LYS A 484 4.36 18.08 -2.59
CA LYS A 484 4.37 19.56 -2.55
C LYS A 484 3.14 20.22 -3.18
N THR A 485 2.11 19.42 -3.51
CA THR A 485 0.83 19.91 -4.00
C THR A 485 -0.26 19.76 -2.93
N LYS A 486 -1.20 20.71 -2.87
CA LYS A 486 -2.27 20.73 -1.86
C LYS A 486 -3.04 19.40 -1.69
N PRO A 487 -3.36 18.62 -2.76
CA PRO A 487 -4.11 17.37 -2.61
C PRO A 487 -3.34 16.22 -1.94
N PHE A 488 -2.00 16.23 -1.99
CA PHE A 488 -1.14 15.16 -1.46
C PHE A 488 -0.26 15.63 -0.31
N SER A 489 -0.42 16.90 0.12
CA SER A 489 0.33 17.45 1.24
C SER A 489 -0.04 16.76 2.55
N GLY A 490 0.82 16.89 3.54
CA GLY A 490 0.65 16.37 4.90
C GLY A 490 1.77 15.43 5.33
N LYS A 491 2.00 15.36 6.63
CA LYS A 491 2.98 14.42 7.22
C LYS A 491 2.50 12.99 6.98
N PRO A 492 3.36 12.06 6.55
CA PRO A 492 2.98 10.64 6.44
C PRO A 492 2.61 10.10 7.82
N ALA A 493 1.63 9.19 7.88
CA ALA A 493 1.25 8.55 9.13
C ALA A 493 2.46 7.89 9.79
N PRO A 494 2.61 8.00 11.12
CA PRO A 494 3.66 7.31 11.82
C PRO A 494 3.54 5.80 11.58
N PHE A 495 4.64 5.17 11.18
CA PHE A 495 4.69 3.74 10.97
C PHE A 495 4.76 3.03 12.34
N VAL A 496 3.59 2.76 12.90
CA VAL A 496 3.45 2.01 14.14
C VAL A 496 2.97 0.61 13.78
N MET A 497 3.90 -0.33 13.59
CA MET A 497 3.56 -1.72 13.28
C MET A 497 4.28 -2.66 14.26
N GLU A 498 3.53 -3.59 14.83
CA GLU A 498 4.10 -4.66 15.66
C GLU A 498 4.85 -5.62 14.74
N LEU A 499 6.07 -6.00 15.11
CA LEU A 499 6.79 -7.08 14.47
C LEU A 499 6.22 -8.41 15.00
N PRO A 500 5.32 -9.10 14.26
CA PRO A 500 4.78 -10.37 14.71
C PRO A 500 5.92 -11.38 14.84
N GLN A 501 5.79 -12.38 15.71
CA GLN A 501 6.81 -13.43 15.79
C GLN A 501 6.86 -14.21 14.50
N TYR A 502 8.06 -14.64 14.10
CA TYR A 502 8.19 -15.58 12.99
C TYR A 502 7.45 -16.88 13.31
N HIS A 503 6.66 -17.31 12.39
CA HIS A 503 6.01 -18.62 12.43
C HIS A 503 6.16 -19.32 11.10
N ILE A 504 6.12 -20.64 11.15
CA ILE A 504 6.15 -21.44 9.94
C ILE A 504 4.83 -21.24 9.20
N PRO A 505 4.87 -20.87 7.91
CA PRO A 505 3.68 -20.65 7.11
C PRO A 505 2.76 -21.87 7.11
N GLN A 506 1.47 -21.67 7.30
CA GLN A 506 0.49 -22.74 7.22
C GLN A 506 0.12 -22.99 5.77
N VAL A 507 0.43 -24.19 5.28
CA VAL A 507 0.21 -24.57 3.88
C VAL A 507 -1.22 -24.28 3.41
N LYS A 508 -2.23 -24.59 4.24
CA LYS A 508 -3.63 -24.34 3.91
C LYS A 508 -3.92 -22.85 3.72
N THR A 509 -3.42 -22.00 4.62
CA THR A 509 -3.61 -20.54 4.57
C THR A 509 -2.91 -19.95 3.35
N VAL A 510 -1.67 -20.35 3.09
CA VAL A 510 -0.88 -19.91 1.93
C VAL A 510 -1.60 -20.28 0.63
N LEU A 511 -2.02 -21.54 0.47
CA LEU A 511 -2.73 -21.99 -0.74
C LEU A 511 -4.07 -21.27 -0.93
N LEU A 512 -4.79 -20.97 0.15
CA LEU A 512 -6.05 -20.20 0.08
C LEU A 512 -5.79 -18.77 -0.40
N HIS A 513 -4.78 -18.10 0.14
CA HIS A 513 -4.41 -16.74 -0.28
C HIS A 513 -3.93 -16.71 -1.75
N VAL A 514 -3.15 -17.71 -2.17
CA VAL A 514 -2.74 -17.84 -3.58
C VAL A 514 -3.96 -18.01 -4.47
N TRP A 515 -4.88 -18.90 -4.11
CA TRP A 515 -6.10 -19.14 -4.89
C TRP A 515 -7.00 -17.90 -4.99
N GLU A 516 -7.20 -17.18 -3.89
CA GLU A 516 -8.00 -15.96 -3.90
C GLU A 516 -7.40 -14.87 -4.80
N ARG A 517 -6.07 -14.68 -4.74
CA ARG A 517 -5.35 -13.74 -5.60
C ARG A 517 -5.40 -14.16 -7.07
N LEU A 518 -5.16 -15.43 -7.33
CA LEU A 518 -5.17 -16.01 -8.68
C LEU A 518 -6.57 -15.96 -9.30
N LYS A 519 -7.61 -16.36 -8.55
CA LYS A 519 -9.01 -16.24 -8.98
C LYS A 519 -9.36 -14.78 -9.28
N GLY A 520 -8.92 -13.85 -8.42
CA GLY A 520 -9.10 -12.43 -8.65
C GLY A 520 -8.43 -11.93 -9.92
N PHE A 521 -7.25 -12.43 -10.23
CA PHE A 521 -6.53 -12.14 -11.47
C PHE A 521 -7.27 -12.70 -12.70
N ILE A 522 -7.56 -14.00 -12.72
CA ILE A 522 -8.22 -14.67 -13.87
C ILE A 522 -9.55 -14.02 -14.21
N ILE A 523 -10.41 -13.76 -13.22
CA ILE A 523 -11.74 -13.21 -13.49
C ILE A 523 -11.67 -11.74 -13.92
N LYS A 524 -10.85 -10.91 -13.29
CA LYS A 524 -10.85 -9.46 -13.51
C LYS A 524 -9.92 -9.04 -14.64
N ALA A 525 -8.69 -9.56 -14.63
CA ALA A 525 -7.72 -9.24 -15.64
C ALA A 525 -7.96 -10.05 -16.93
N GLY A 526 -8.29 -11.35 -16.81
CA GLY A 526 -8.50 -12.22 -17.93
C GLY A 526 -9.60 -11.75 -18.87
N THR A 527 -10.74 -11.30 -18.36
CA THR A 527 -11.84 -10.79 -19.22
C THR A 527 -11.46 -9.52 -19.98
N ILE A 528 -10.74 -8.60 -19.33
CA ILE A 528 -10.32 -7.33 -19.94
C ILE A 528 -9.21 -7.57 -20.96
N LEU A 529 -8.23 -8.40 -20.62
CA LEU A 529 -7.13 -8.77 -21.53
C LEU A 529 -7.66 -9.52 -22.75
N PHE A 530 -8.56 -10.49 -22.54
CA PHE A 530 -9.18 -11.22 -23.66
C PHE A 530 -9.88 -10.27 -24.64
N LEU A 531 -10.72 -9.35 -24.15
CA LEU A 531 -11.38 -8.37 -25.02
C LEU A 531 -10.36 -7.48 -25.74
N ALA A 532 -9.32 -7.06 -25.04
CA ALA A 532 -8.27 -6.23 -25.61
C ALA A 532 -7.47 -6.96 -26.70
N CYS A 533 -7.14 -8.25 -26.51
CA CYS A 533 -6.47 -9.07 -27.52
C CYS A 533 -7.32 -9.21 -28.80
N VAL A 534 -8.64 -9.45 -28.66
CA VAL A 534 -9.55 -9.51 -29.81
C VAL A 534 -9.61 -8.17 -30.56
N VAL A 535 -9.65 -7.04 -29.82
CA VAL A 535 -9.62 -5.71 -30.43
C VAL A 535 -8.28 -5.45 -31.14
N MET A 536 -7.17 -5.84 -30.54
CA MET A 536 -5.83 -5.67 -31.13
C MET A 536 -5.66 -6.53 -32.37
N TRP A 537 -6.14 -7.79 -32.34
CA TRP A 537 -6.19 -8.67 -33.52
C TRP A 537 -7.00 -7.98 -34.65
N PHE A 538 -8.17 -7.43 -34.35
CA PHE A 538 -8.98 -6.72 -35.33
C PHE A 538 -8.25 -5.48 -35.90
N LEU A 539 -7.64 -4.66 -35.04
CA LEU A 539 -6.92 -3.46 -35.50
C LEU A 539 -5.67 -3.79 -36.31
N GLY A 540 -5.01 -4.91 -36.04
CA GLY A 540 -3.82 -5.35 -36.76
C GLY A 540 -4.13 -6.10 -38.09
N GLY A 541 -5.26 -6.81 -38.13
CA GLY A 541 -5.65 -7.65 -39.28
C GLY A 541 -6.59 -6.99 -40.29
N PHE A 542 -7.16 -5.83 -39.96
CA PHE A 542 -8.10 -5.12 -40.83
C PHE A 542 -7.61 -3.73 -41.19
N GLY A 543 -7.92 -3.28 -42.44
CA GLY A 543 -7.54 -1.96 -42.94
C GLY A 543 -8.27 -1.57 -44.19
N PHE A 544 -7.83 -0.49 -44.77
CA PHE A 544 -8.35 0.05 -46.06
C PHE A 544 -7.36 -0.25 -47.18
N THR A 545 -7.76 -1.15 -48.08
CA THR A 545 -7.00 -1.47 -49.31
C THR A 545 -7.69 -0.88 -50.52
N ASP A 546 -7.08 -0.96 -51.69
CA ASP A 546 -7.66 -0.49 -52.96
C ASP A 546 -9.01 -1.14 -53.28
N GLY A 547 -9.32 -2.30 -52.68
CA GLY A 547 -10.60 -3.01 -52.82
C GLY A 547 -11.67 -2.63 -51.82
N GLY A 548 -11.37 -1.71 -50.86
CA GLY A 548 -12.26 -1.31 -49.78
C GLY A 548 -11.80 -1.80 -48.39
N PHE A 549 -12.68 -1.78 -47.42
CA PHE A 549 -12.38 -2.26 -46.07
C PHE A 549 -12.38 -3.79 -46.02
N GLY A 550 -11.27 -4.39 -45.59
CA GLY A 550 -11.12 -5.84 -45.51
C GLY A 550 -9.93 -6.29 -44.65
N MET A 551 -9.65 -7.59 -44.69
CA MET A 551 -8.42 -8.13 -44.10
C MET A 551 -7.21 -7.66 -44.94
N VAL A 552 -6.15 -7.29 -44.29
CA VAL A 552 -4.90 -6.81 -44.92
C VAL A 552 -3.81 -7.86 -44.73
N GLU A 553 -3.01 -8.04 -45.80
CA GLU A 553 -1.82 -8.90 -45.79
C GLU A 553 -0.58 -8.11 -45.30
N ASP A 554 -0.54 -6.80 -45.64
CA ASP A 554 0.54 -5.92 -45.20
C ASP A 554 0.11 -5.15 -43.93
N SER A 555 0.90 -5.29 -42.87
CA SER A 555 0.67 -4.59 -41.59
C SER A 555 0.65 -3.06 -41.76
N ALA A 556 1.28 -2.51 -42.81
CA ALA A 556 1.30 -1.06 -43.08
C ALA A 556 -0.09 -0.52 -43.45
N ASP A 557 -0.96 -1.33 -44.02
CA ASP A 557 -2.32 -0.96 -44.42
C ASP A 557 -3.36 -1.17 -43.29
N SER A 558 -2.92 -1.65 -42.13
CA SER A 558 -3.80 -1.93 -41.01
C SER A 558 -4.35 -0.68 -40.34
N LEU A 559 -5.51 -0.83 -39.68
CA LEU A 559 -6.06 0.24 -38.82
C LEU A 559 -5.08 0.65 -37.72
N MET A 560 -4.27 -0.29 -37.23
CA MET A 560 -3.25 0.00 -36.25
C MET A 560 -2.16 0.93 -36.80
N ALA A 561 -1.72 0.70 -38.03
CA ALA A 561 -0.78 1.57 -38.72
C ALA A 561 -1.36 2.96 -38.95
N ALA A 562 -2.63 3.03 -39.37
CA ALA A 562 -3.33 4.32 -39.58
C ALA A 562 -3.43 5.11 -38.25
N ILE A 563 -3.81 4.47 -37.16
CA ILE A 563 -3.89 5.09 -35.80
C ILE A 563 -2.47 5.50 -35.35
N GLY A 564 -1.49 4.61 -35.49
CA GLY A 564 -0.10 4.88 -35.17
C GLY A 564 0.45 6.10 -35.95
N GLY A 565 0.18 6.17 -37.24
CA GLY A 565 0.60 7.29 -38.11
C GLY A 565 0.00 8.65 -37.71
N VAL A 566 -1.28 8.68 -37.30
CA VAL A 566 -1.91 9.91 -36.78
C VAL A 566 -1.30 10.37 -35.44
N ILE A 567 -0.90 9.44 -34.60
CA ILE A 567 -0.35 9.74 -33.28
C ILE A 567 1.17 9.97 -33.32
N ALA A 568 1.89 9.37 -34.26
CA ALA A 568 3.35 9.41 -34.41
C ALA A 568 3.97 10.82 -34.31
N PRO A 569 3.41 11.89 -34.93
CA PRO A 569 3.96 13.22 -34.78
C PRO A 569 4.08 13.75 -33.36
N ILE A 570 3.23 13.27 -32.44
CA ILE A 570 3.29 13.64 -31.01
C ILE A 570 4.56 13.09 -30.35
N PHE A 571 5.06 11.95 -30.84
CA PHE A 571 6.25 11.28 -30.30
C PHE A 571 7.56 11.65 -31.03
N ALA A 572 7.47 12.37 -32.15
CA ALA A 572 8.65 12.87 -32.88
C ALA A 572 9.61 13.69 -31.97
N PRO A 573 9.14 14.57 -31.07
CA PRO A 573 10.02 15.29 -30.14
C PRO A 573 10.75 14.37 -29.11
N LEU A 574 10.31 13.13 -28.97
CA LEU A 574 10.91 12.13 -28.08
C LEU A 574 11.92 11.22 -28.83
N GLY A 575 12.04 11.39 -30.16
CA GLY A 575 13.00 10.64 -30.99
C GLY A 575 12.45 9.38 -31.68
N PHE A 576 11.19 9.02 -31.47
CA PHE A 576 10.54 7.86 -32.10
C PHE A 576 9.19 8.25 -32.73
N GLY A 577 9.25 9.12 -33.74
CA GLY A 577 8.09 9.61 -34.48
C GLY A 577 7.65 8.74 -35.65
N GLU A 578 8.15 7.52 -35.77
CA GLU A 578 7.70 6.53 -36.77
C GLU A 578 6.43 5.83 -36.27
N TRP A 579 5.57 5.38 -37.19
CA TRP A 579 4.29 4.77 -36.81
C TRP A 579 4.46 3.39 -36.13
N GLN A 580 5.51 2.63 -36.52
CA GLN A 580 5.75 1.30 -35.98
C GLN A 580 6.03 1.29 -34.46
N PRO A 581 6.99 2.07 -33.91
CA PRO A 581 7.19 2.16 -32.47
C PRO A 581 5.95 2.66 -31.72
N VAL A 582 5.19 3.58 -32.33
CA VAL A 582 3.97 4.11 -31.71
C VAL A 582 2.87 3.04 -31.68
N ALA A 583 2.67 2.29 -32.78
CA ALA A 583 1.75 1.16 -32.82
C ALA A 583 2.11 0.08 -31.78
N ALA A 584 3.41 -0.24 -31.67
CA ALA A 584 3.90 -1.16 -30.63
C ALA A 584 3.64 -0.64 -29.21
N SER A 585 3.82 0.66 -28.95
CA SER A 585 3.47 1.26 -27.66
C SER A 585 1.97 1.17 -27.34
N ILE A 586 1.11 1.31 -28.36
CA ILE A 586 -0.34 1.15 -28.23
C ILE A 586 -0.68 -0.31 -27.86
N SER A 587 -0.06 -1.30 -28.52
CA SER A 587 -0.24 -2.71 -28.17
C SER A 587 0.19 -3.00 -26.72
N GLY A 588 1.23 -2.30 -26.24
CA GLY A 588 1.72 -2.36 -24.86
C GLY A 588 0.72 -1.92 -23.79
N PHE A 589 -0.36 -1.24 -24.13
CA PHE A 589 -1.46 -1.02 -23.16
C PHE A 589 -2.26 -2.28 -22.89
N THR A 590 -2.34 -3.21 -23.82
CA THR A 590 -2.95 -4.51 -23.57
C THR A 590 -2.12 -5.30 -22.58
N ALA A 591 -0.88 -5.57 -22.96
CA ALA A 591 0.12 -6.25 -22.13
C ALA A 591 1.51 -5.74 -22.59
N LYS A 592 2.41 -5.47 -21.63
CA LYS A 592 3.69 -4.82 -21.99
C LYS A 592 4.61 -5.70 -22.85
N GLU A 593 4.54 -7.01 -22.72
CA GLU A 593 5.26 -7.95 -23.59
C GLU A 593 4.74 -7.91 -25.04
N ALA A 594 3.48 -7.57 -25.29
CA ALA A 594 2.93 -7.45 -26.62
C ALA A 594 3.67 -6.41 -27.49
N ILE A 595 4.46 -5.53 -26.88
CA ILE A 595 5.34 -4.61 -27.61
C ILE A 595 6.34 -5.42 -28.44
N VAL A 596 6.97 -6.44 -27.87
CA VAL A 596 8.00 -7.24 -28.54
C VAL A 596 7.42 -8.01 -29.72
N SER A 597 6.32 -8.75 -29.49
CA SER A 597 5.67 -9.51 -30.55
C SER A 597 5.12 -8.60 -31.66
N THR A 598 4.54 -7.44 -31.32
CA THR A 598 4.10 -6.46 -32.32
C THR A 598 5.28 -5.92 -33.11
N MET A 599 6.41 -5.59 -32.47
CA MET A 599 7.60 -5.14 -33.17
C MET A 599 8.17 -6.23 -34.10
N GLY A 600 8.17 -7.49 -33.64
CA GLY A 600 8.61 -8.63 -34.46
C GLY A 600 7.75 -8.83 -35.72
N VAL A 601 6.43 -8.74 -35.57
CA VAL A 601 5.49 -8.82 -36.71
C VAL A 601 5.69 -7.67 -37.68
N LEU A 602 5.75 -6.43 -37.16
CA LEU A 602 5.93 -5.23 -38.00
C LEU A 602 7.31 -5.17 -38.71
N ALA A 603 8.31 -5.83 -38.11
CA ALA A 603 9.64 -5.91 -38.74
C ALA A 603 9.77 -7.06 -39.76
N ASN A 604 8.71 -7.84 -39.99
CA ASN A 604 8.71 -9.02 -40.88
C ASN A 604 9.87 -10.00 -40.55
N VAL A 605 10.15 -10.21 -39.28
CA VAL A 605 11.21 -11.12 -38.85
C VAL A 605 10.78 -12.55 -39.14
N ALA A 606 11.57 -13.24 -40.00
CA ALA A 606 11.35 -14.64 -40.33
C ALA A 606 11.76 -15.52 -39.12
N GLY A 607 10.81 -16.19 -38.48
CA GLY A 607 11.04 -17.07 -37.35
C GLY A 607 10.26 -16.69 -36.11
N ASP A 608 10.83 -16.93 -34.93
CA ASP A 608 10.20 -16.60 -33.66
C ASP A 608 10.18 -15.08 -33.43
N THR A 609 8.99 -14.49 -33.50
CA THR A 609 8.75 -13.05 -33.30
C THR A 609 8.83 -12.63 -31.84
N GLU A 610 8.98 -13.56 -30.91
CA GLU A 610 9.17 -13.32 -29.48
C GLU A 610 10.64 -13.34 -29.06
N ASP A 611 11.55 -13.83 -29.93
CA ASP A 611 12.99 -13.80 -29.66
C ASP A 611 13.54 -12.38 -29.81
N ALA A 612 13.86 -11.76 -28.68
CA ALA A 612 14.35 -10.38 -28.59
C ALA A 612 15.61 -10.12 -29.45
N VAL A 613 16.43 -11.15 -29.70
CA VAL A 613 17.67 -11.02 -30.51
C VAL A 613 17.36 -10.84 -31.98
N ASN A 614 16.50 -11.70 -32.51
CA ASN A 614 16.14 -11.69 -33.93
C ASN A 614 15.35 -10.39 -34.27
N VAL A 615 14.50 -9.98 -33.38
CA VAL A 615 13.69 -8.76 -33.53
C VAL A 615 14.54 -7.50 -33.43
N ALA A 616 15.57 -7.46 -32.56
CA ALA A 616 16.40 -6.25 -32.35
C ALA A 616 17.05 -5.75 -33.64
N ALA A 617 17.58 -6.64 -34.50
CA ALA A 617 18.17 -6.27 -35.77
C ALA A 617 17.14 -5.68 -36.76
N GLY A 618 15.92 -6.24 -36.78
CA GLY A 618 14.85 -5.78 -37.67
C GLY A 618 14.33 -4.37 -37.30
N VAL A 619 14.22 -4.09 -36.01
CA VAL A 619 13.64 -2.82 -35.53
C VAL A 619 14.67 -1.71 -35.32
N ALA A 620 15.96 -2.02 -35.36
CA ALA A 620 17.03 -1.01 -35.18
C ALA A 620 16.93 0.18 -36.12
N SER A 621 16.46 -0.04 -37.34
CA SER A 621 16.28 1.02 -38.39
C SER A 621 15.21 2.07 -38.03
N TRP A 622 14.28 1.75 -37.10
CA TRP A 622 13.20 2.66 -36.69
C TRP A 622 13.68 3.74 -35.72
N PHE A 623 14.86 3.54 -35.17
CA PHE A 623 15.42 4.46 -34.17
C PHE A 623 16.67 5.13 -34.76
N PRO A 624 16.63 6.46 -34.98
CA PRO A 624 17.75 7.19 -35.63
C PRO A 624 19.02 7.19 -34.79
N THR A 625 18.90 6.99 -33.46
CA THR A 625 20.04 6.96 -32.52
C THR A 625 19.75 6.04 -31.35
N GLY A 626 20.80 5.53 -30.70
CA GLY A 626 20.63 4.77 -29.44
C GLY A 626 19.93 5.55 -28.31
N ILE A 627 20.04 6.92 -28.35
CA ILE A 627 19.30 7.79 -27.41
C ILE A 627 17.80 7.76 -27.72
N ALA A 628 17.39 7.67 -28.98
CA ALA A 628 15.99 7.53 -29.37
C ALA A 628 15.42 6.18 -28.90
N ALA A 629 16.19 5.11 -29.09
CA ALA A 629 15.83 3.78 -28.60
C ALA A 629 15.71 3.74 -27.07
N PHE A 630 16.64 4.40 -26.37
CA PHE A 630 16.57 4.50 -24.90
C PHE A 630 15.37 5.37 -24.44
N SER A 631 15.06 6.45 -25.16
CA SER A 631 13.88 7.28 -24.90
C SER A 631 12.57 6.49 -25.05
N PHE A 632 12.45 5.67 -26.09
CA PHE A 632 11.32 4.76 -26.28
C PHE A 632 11.19 3.77 -25.12
N LEU A 633 12.31 3.14 -24.72
CA LEU A 633 12.34 2.23 -23.60
C LEU A 633 11.89 2.91 -22.30
N MET A 634 12.40 4.12 -22.04
CA MET A 634 12.06 4.90 -20.84
C MET A 634 10.60 5.36 -20.86
N PHE A 635 10.05 5.69 -22.03
CA PHE A 635 8.63 6.03 -22.15
C PHE A 635 7.76 4.84 -21.76
N ASN A 636 7.99 3.66 -22.34
CA ASN A 636 7.24 2.43 -22.04
C ASN A 636 7.48 1.90 -20.62
N LEU A 637 8.53 2.37 -19.94
CA LEU A 637 8.74 2.12 -18.51
C LEU A 637 7.80 2.97 -17.64
N LEU A 638 7.66 4.27 -17.97
CA LEU A 638 7.04 5.28 -17.11
C LEU A 638 5.59 5.61 -17.48
N ASP A 639 5.12 5.20 -18.68
CA ASP A 639 3.75 5.41 -19.14
C ASP A 639 2.73 4.62 -18.29
N SER A 640 1.46 4.74 -18.63
CA SER A 640 0.38 3.97 -18.00
C SER A 640 0.64 2.46 -18.12
N PRO A 641 0.35 1.69 -17.06
CA PRO A 641 0.54 0.24 -17.06
C PRO A 641 -0.45 -0.47 -18.00
N CYS A 642 -0.37 -1.79 -18.07
CA CYS A 642 -1.30 -2.63 -18.84
C CYS A 642 -2.77 -2.45 -18.36
N LEU A 643 -3.72 -2.72 -19.25
CA LEU A 643 -5.16 -2.55 -18.99
C LEU A 643 -5.64 -3.26 -17.71
N ALA A 644 -5.09 -4.41 -17.38
CA ALA A 644 -5.40 -5.14 -16.17
C ALA A 644 -4.99 -4.37 -14.89
N ALA A 645 -3.83 -3.73 -14.93
CA ALA A 645 -3.38 -2.87 -13.83
C ALA A 645 -4.20 -1.57 -13.77
N ILE A 646 -4.54 -0.98 -14.92
CA ILE A 646 -5.44 0.19 -15.01
C ILE A 646 -6.81 -0.11 -14.40
N ALA A 647 -7.39 -1.26 -14.73
CA ALA A 647 -8.67 -1.70 -14.14
C ALA A 647 -8.56 -1.88 -12.61
N THR A 648 -7.42 -2.38 -12.14
CA THR A 648 -7.16 -2.51 -10.70
C THR A 648 -6.99 -1.13 -10.05
N MET A 649 -6.31 -0.18 -10.70
CA MET A 649 -6.22 1.20 -10.23
C MET A 649 -7.59 1.86 -10.09
N ALA A 650 -8.48 1.69 -11.09
CA ALA A 650 -9.84 2.21 -11.06
C ALA A 650 -10.62 1.69 -9.83
N LYS A 651 -10.46 0.41 -9.52
CA LYS A 651 -11.12 -0.21 -8.38
C LYS A 651 -10.53 0.27 -7.04
N GLU A 652 -9.20 0.29 -6.89
CA GLU A 652 -8.56 0.59 -5.61
C GLU A 652 -8.59 2.10 -5.29
N MET A 653 -8.62 2.97 -6.29
CA MET A 653 -8.80 4.42 -6.08
C MET A 653 -10.23 4.78 -5.70
N ASN A 654 -11.23 4.02 -6.16
CA ASN A 654 -12.66 4.20 -5.89
C ASN A 654 -13.15 5.67 -6.07
N ASP A 655 -12.50 6.43 -6.93
CA ASP A 655 -12.80 7.84 -7.25
C ASP A 655 -12.42 8.11 -8.71
N ARG A 656 -13.41 8.43 -9.54
CA ARG A 656 -13.22 8.66 -10.98
C ARG A 656 -12.27 9.83 -11.29
N LYS A 657 -12.27 10.89 -10.45
CA LYS A 657 -11.38 12.06 -10.67
C LYS A 657 -9.93 11.68 -10.45
N TRP A 658 -9.64 10.97 -9.36
CA TRP A 658 -8.29 10.52 -9.04
C TRP A 658 -7.78 9.45 -9.99
N PHE A 659 -8.67 8.59 -10.47
CA PHE A 659 -8.33 7.61 -11.50
C PHE A 659 -7.86 8.28 -12.80
N TRP A 660 -8.65 9.19 -13.37
CA TRP A 660 -8.26 9.88 -14.60
C TRP A 660 -7.05 10.79 -14.39
N PHE A 661 -6.93 11.42 -13.22
CA PHE A 661 -5.74 12.18 -12.86
C PHE A 661 -4.49 11.28 -12.85
N ALA A 662 -4.57 10.07 -12.31
CA ALA A 662 -3.46 9.13 -12.25
C ALA A 662 -2.98 8.73 -13.67
N ILE A 663 -3.91 8.34 -14.55
CA ILE A 663 -3.59 7.99 -15.94
C ILE A 663 -2.95 9.17 -16.67
N LEU A 664 -3.55 10.35 -16.58
CA LEU A 664 -3.02 11.55 -17.22
C LEU A 664 -1.64 11.91 -16.64
N PHE A 665 -1.47 11.85 -15.33
CA PHE A 665 -0.21 12.15 -14.68
C PHE A 665 0.90 11.20 -15.14
N GLN A 666 0.66 9.89 -15.20
CA GLN A 666 1.65 8.91 -15.62
C GLN A 666 2.13 9.18 -17.05
N ASN A 667 1.20 9.38 -17.99
CA ASN A 667 1.54 9.65 -19.39
C ASN A 667 2.26 11.00 -19.57
N ILE A 668 1.80 12.07 -18.90
CA ILE A 668 2.47 13.38 -18.95
C ILE A 668 3.87 13.30 -18.33
N PHE A 669 4.00 12.63 -17.19
CA PHE A 669 5.28 12.46 -16.50
C PHE A 669 6.28 11.70 -17.40
N ALA A 670 5.85 10.59 -18.00
CA ALA A 670 6.64 9.81 -18.94
C ALA A 670 7.07 10.69 -20.13
N TYR A 671 6.14 11.40 -20.75
CA TYR A 671 6.40 12.28 -21.88
C TYR A 671 7.42 13.37 -21.55
N VAL A 672 7.22 14.07 -20.42
CA VAL A 672 8.10 15.16 -19.96
C VAL A 672 9.51 14.67 -19.69
N VAL A 673 9.65 13.54 -18.98
CA VAL A 673 10.96 12.95 -18.67
C VAL A 673 11.68 12.52 -19.96
N CYS A 674 10.98 11.84 -20.88
CA CYS A 674 11.56 11.40 -22.14
C CYS A 674 11.91 12.56 -23.08
N LEU A 675 11.08 13.61 -23.11
CA LEU A 675 11.39 14.84 -23.85
C LEU A 675 12.70 15.47 -23.39
N CYS A 676 12.86 15.65 -22.07
CA CYS A 676 14.10 16.18 -21.52
C CYS A 676 15.28 15.28 -21.88
N PHE A 677 15.12 13.97 -21.68
CA PHE A 677 16.19 13.01 -21.92
C PHE A 677 16.63 13.00 -23.40
N TYR A 678 15.71 12.90 -24.34
CA TYR A 678 16.03 12.84 -25.78
C TYR A 678 16.61 14.14 -26.29
N GLN A 679 15.95 15.28 -26.01
CA GLN A 679 16.36 16.58 -26.55
C GLN A 679 17.73 17.04 -26.00
N ILE A 680 17.96 16.84 -24.70
CA ILE A 680 19.24 17.19 -24.10
C ILE A 680 20.32 16.15 -24.44
N GLY A 681 19.99 14.86 -24.41
CA GLY A 681 20.89 13.78 -24.78
C GLY A 681 21.36 13.88 -26.22
N SER A 682 20.46 14.13 -27.17
CA SER A 682 20.79 14.34 -28.56
C SER A 682 21.75 15.54 -28.76
N PHE A 683 21.50 16.66 -28.07
CA PHE A 683 22.40 17.82 -28.12
C PHE A 683 23.80 17.50 -27.54
N VAL A 684 23.88 16.80 -26.42
CA VAL A 684 25.16 16.44 -25.78
C VAL A 684 25.98 15.49 -26.67
N THR A 685 25.34 14.63 -27.45
CA THR A 685 25.99 13.68 -28.36
C THR A 685 26.33 14.27 -29.74
N GLY A 686 26.22 15.59 -29.89
CA GLY A 686 26.62 16.29 -31.12
C GLY A 686 25.49 16.63 -32.10
N GLY A 687 24.24 16.47 -31.67
CA GLY A 687 23.06 16.91 -32.44
C GLY A 687 22.97 18.44 -32.51
N ALA A 688 22.26 18.94 -33.54
CA ALA A 688 22.06 20.37 -33.73
C ALA A 688 21.24 21.00 -32.60
N PHE A 689 21.65 22.19 -32.13
CA PHE A 689 20.85 22.97 -31.20
C PHE A 689 19.60 23.51 -31.90
N GLY A 690 18.44 23.10 -31.44
CA GLY A 690 17.15 23.44 -32.05
C GLY A 690 16.11 23.91 -31.03
N PHE A 691 14.92 24.23 -31.54
CA PHE A 691 13.78 24.62 -30.71
C PHE A 691 13.44 23.55 -29.64
N GLY A 692 13.49 22.26 -30.02
CA GLY A 692 13.26 21.14 -29.09
C GLY A 692 14.24 21.12 -27.92
N THR A 693 15.53 21.40 -28.19
CA THR A 693 16.57 21.47 -27.15
C THR A 693 16.27 22.58 -26.13
N VAL A 694 15.82 23.75 -26.58
CA VAL A 694 15.44 24.86 -25.71
C VAL A 694 14.25 24.44 -24.82
N VAL A 695 13.22 23.83 -25.43
CA VAL A 695 12.06 23.32 -24.70
C VAL A 695 12.50 22.27 -23.65
N GLY A 696 13.39 21.34 -24.01
CA GLY A 696 13.93 20.34 -23.12
C GLY A 696 14.61 20.95 -21.88
N PHE A 697 15.46 21.97 -22.06
CA PHE A 697 16.11 22.68 -20.96
C PHE A 697 15.11 23.47 -20.10
N VAL A 698 14.14 24.16 -20.69
CA VAL A 698 13.10 24.88 -19.94
C VAL A 698 12.28 23.92 -19.09
N VAL A 699 11.86 22.81 -19.65
CA VAL A 699 11.08 21.79 -18.94
C VAL A 699 11.91 21.16 -17.81
N LEU A 700 13.19 20.87 -18.03
CA LEU A 700 14.11 20.39 -17.00
C LEU A 700 14.23 21.38 -15.83
N ILE A 701 14.41 22.68 -16.16
CA ILE A 701 14.48 23.75 -15.13
C ILE A 701 13.17 23.80 -14.32
N VAL A 702 12.03 23.69 -14.97
CA VAL A 702 10.72 23.66 -14.30
C VAL A 702 10.62 22.41 -13.38
N MET A 703 11.02 21.23 -13.86
CA MET A 703 11.03 20.02 -13.04
C MET A 703 11.95 20.15 -11.82
N LEU A 704 13.16 20.69 -12.02
CA LEU A 704 14.11 20.94 -10.91
C LEU A 704 13.54 21.98 -9.94
N PHE A 705 12.92 23.04 -10.43
CA PHE A 705 12.24 24.02 -9.58
C PHE A 705 11.13 23.36 -8.75
N LEU A 706 10.27 22.53 -9.35
CA LEU A 706 9.23 21.80 -8.65
C LEU A 706 9.80 20.81 -7.61
N LEU A 707 10.95 20.20 -7.93
CA LEU A 707 11.62 19.25 -7.05
C LEU A 707 12.27 19.95 -5.84
N PHE A 708 12.92 21.11 -6.04
CA PHE A 708 13.71 21.79 -4.98
C PHE A 708 12.96 22.92 -4.28
N ARG A 709 11.81 23.37 -4.79
CA ARG A 709 11.01 24.40 -4.10
C ARG A 709 10.69 23.94 -2.67
N PRO A 710 10.72 24.85 -1.67
CA PRO A 710 10.25 24.52 -0.32
C PRO A 710 8.80 24.06 -0.37
N ASP A 711 8.43 23.14 0.52
CA ASP A 711 7.05 22.65 0.61
C ASP A 711 6.15 23.74 1.22
N PRO A 712 5.21 24.31 0.45
CA PRO A 712 4.34 25.37 0.95
C PRO A 712 3.26 24.86 1.92
N TYR A 713 3.14 23.52 2.07
CA TYR A 713 2.10 22.86 2.87
C TYR A 713 2.68 21.97 3.98
N LYS A 714 3.96 22.14 4.32
CA LYS A 714 4.71 21.31 5.28
C LYS A 714 4.00 21.16 6.64
N ASP A 715 3.30 22.21 7.07
CA ASP A 715 2.65 22.27 8.37
C ASP A 715 1.13 21.98 8.32
N GLN A 716 0.58 21.71 7.13
CA GLN A 716 -0.82 21.30 7.02
C GLN A 716 -0.98 19.82 7.41
N LYS A 717 -1.65 19.58 8.53
CA LYS A 717 -2.18 18.24 8.86
C LYS A 717 -3.39 17.99 7.95
N VAL A 718 -3.21 17.27 6.85
CA VAL A 718 -4.32 16.91 5.96
C VAL A 718 -4.95 15.63 6.47
N TYR A 719 -6.08 15.78 7.14
CA TYR A 719 -6.97 14.65 7.45
C TYR A 719 -7.66 14.19 6.15
N SER A 720 -7.89 12.88 6.00
CA SER A 720 -8.62 12.38 4.82
C SER A 720 -9.99 13.07 4.75
N LYS A 721 -10.47 13.42 3.55
CA LYS A 721 -11.82 14.01 3.40
C LYS A 721 -12.92 13.13 4.00
N ARG A 722 -12.71 11.82 4.09
CA ARG A 722 -13.62 10.88 4.77
C ARG A 722 -13.66 11.10 6.29
N SER A 723 -12.55 11.52 6.91
CA SER A 723 -12.52 11.83 8.34
C SER A 723 -13.14 13.19 8.69
N VAL A 724 -13.34 14.08 7.72
CA VAL A 724 -13.97 15.41 7.91
C VAL A 724 -15.48 15.34 7.77
N GLN A 725 -16.02 14.32 7.08
CA GLN A 725 -17.48 14.13 6.92
C GLN A 725 -18.09 13.14 7.94
N ALA A 726 -17.29 12.52 8.79
CA ALA A 726 -17.71 11.76 9.96
C ALA A 726 -17.59 12.61 11.23
#